data_434152ebfb8791ba36ba89bef08ff94e
#
_entry.id   434152ebfb8791ba36ba89bef08ff94e
#
_cell.length_a   1.000
_cell.length_b   1.000
_cell.length_c   1.000
_cell.angle_alpha   90.00
_cell.angle_beta   90.00
_cell.angle_gamma   90.00
#
_symmetry.space_group_name_H-M   'P 1'
#
loop_
_entity.id
_entity.type
_entity.pdbx_description
1 polymer ?
#
loop_
_entity_poly.entity_id
_entity_poly.type
_entity_poly.pdbx_seq_one_letter_code
_entity_poly.pdbx_strand_id
1 'polypeptide(L)'
;MARSLVLGNGNILVCMDKQAQVRDLYFPYVGLENHVGGQHKHRVGVWVEGKMRWLDNNWDIKIQSEDNALIGNISARNNELGIELHFSDTVYNEKNIFIREITVKNLTDRRREIKLYFAHEFEIYESKRGDTVYFDPIRHTIIHYRGLRVFLINGQMDGKSFNDYTTGIFNIDGKEGSYKAAEQGKLPKNPIEHGPTDSVIGFDINLNSHETKTIYYWMTIAKSIPEADELDNYVLNKTPLYLMNTTRDFWNAWVNRYNYNFHLLNDATVALFKKSLFVIRAHSDNHGAILASGDSGMLQFGKDSYGYSWPRDGAVSAFALDLTGNTNISRRYFQFCNATLSNDGFLLHKYCPDKSLGSSWHPWIHDGEIALPIQEDATAVVICALWNHYQISKDIEFIESIYNSFIKKASEFLLIYRDKTTRLPKPSYDLWEEKYGISTHTTALVIAGLIAASNFAQILGKKRSEERYREEANEIREKLITYLFDEKEGYFYKMLNVKNNQIINDKTLDISGFYGLFAFNVLDINDEKLTRFANVIKERLFCNTPIGGFGRYEGDAYFRQRYDLNVPGNPWVITTLWMAQYYIAKAKTETDLKEAQRLIDWTIDRALESGLLAEQFNPYNGNPLSATPLTWSHAEFVITVIRYLDKLEDLGLCQDCNPINK
;
A
#
# COMPACT_ATOMS: atom_id res chain seq x y z
N MET A 1 -13.82 -4.16 5.38
CA MET A 1 -14.20 -4.21 3.94
C MET A 1 -13.05 -3.60 3.15
N ALA A 2 -12.65 -4.25 2.06
CA ALA A 2 -11.59 -3.77 1.17
C ALA A 2 -11.83 -2.31 0.73
N ARG A 3 -10.79 -1.52 0.57
CA ARG A 3 -10.86 -0.21 -0.07
C ARG A 3 -10.90 -0.40 -1.57
N SER A 4 -11.68 0.46 -2.23
CA SER A 4 -11.89 0.40 -3.68
C SER A 4 -11.23 1.56 -4.42
N LEU A 5 -10.83 2.60 -3.73
CA LEU A 5 -10.09 3.74 -4.28
C LEU A 5 -9.17 4.33 -3.22
N VAL A 6 -7.96 4.73 -3.63
CA VAL A 6 -7.01 5.47 -2.80
C VAL A 6 -6.50 6.69 -3.55
N LEU A 7 -6.41 7.82 -2.86
CA LEU A 7 -5.97 9.11 -3.40
C LEU A 7 -5.02 9.77 -2.40
N GLY A 8 -3.93 10.35 -2.86
CA GLY A 8 -2.98 10.99 -1.94
C GLY A 8 -1.92 11.82 -2.62
N ASN A 9 -1.22 12.67 -1.84
CA ASN A 9 -0.12 13.51 -2.31
C ASN A 9 1.15 13.37 -1.46
N GLY A 10 1.14 12.44 -0.52
CA GLY A 10 2.25 12.21 0.43
C GLY A 10 2.14 12.96 1.75
N ASN A 11 1.12 13.80 1.95
CA ASN A 11 0.74 14.40 3.23
C ASN A 11 -0.66 13.95 3.66
N ILE A 12 -1.53 13.75 2.66
CA ILE A 12 -2.90 13.27 2.83
C ILE A 12 -3.02 11.92 2.14
N LEU A 13 -3.73 10.98 2.77
CA LEU A 13 -4.23 9.78 2.14
C LEU A 13 -5.73 9.65 2.41
N VAL A 14 -6.51 9.53 1.34
CA VAL A 14 -7.96 9.29 1.36
C VAL A 14 -8.22 7.91 0.80
N CYS A 15 -8.93 7.05 1.57
CA CYS A 15 -9.34 5.74 1.10
C CYS A 15 -10.87 5.62 1.11
N MET A 16 -11.43 5.08 0.04
CA MET A 16 -12.86 4.90 -0.13
C MET A 16 -13.24 3.42 -0.25
N ASP A 17 -14.43 3.09 0.22
CA ASP A 17 -15.01 1.77 0.05
C ASP A 17 -15.75 1.61 -1.30
N LYS A 18 -16.32 0.42 -1.53
CA LYS A 18 -17.07 0.11 -2.75
C LYS A 18 -18.37 0.91 -2.94
N GLN A 19 -18.75 1.72 -1.96
CA GLN A 19 -19.91 2.62 -1.99
C GLN A 19 -19.48 4.08 -2.19
N ALA A 20 -18.24 4.31 -2.61
CA ALA A 20 -17.65 5.64 -2.78
C ALA A 20 -17.70 6.53 -1.52
N GLN A 21 -17.75 5.90 -0.34
CA GLN A 21 -17.71 6.57 0.95
C GLN A 21 -16.27 6.69 1.41
N VAL A 22 -15.86 7.88 1.88
CA VAL A 22 -14.55 8.05 2.51
C VAL A 22 -14.55 7.30 3.83
N ARG A 23 -13.63 6.37 3.98
CA ARG A 23 -13.48 5.50 5.15
C ARG A 23 -12.23 5.82 5.96
N ASP A 24 -11.19 6.31 5.27
CA ASP A 24 -9.94 6.72 5.89
C ASP A 24 -9.53 8.07 5.35
N LEU A 25 -9.09 8.94 6.25
CA LEU A 25 -8.52 10.24 5.96
C LEU A 25 -7.35 10.48 6.90
N TYR A 26 -6.14 10.27 6.39
CA TYR A 26 -4.90 10.43 7.14
C TYR A 26 -4.29 11.81 6.89
N PHE A 27 -3.87 12.47 7.96
CA PHE A 27 -3.14 13.74 7.97
C PHE A 27 -2.53 13.97 9.37
N PRO A 28 -1.32 14.51 9.52
CA PRO A 28 -0.42 15.12 8.54
C PRO A 28 0.57 14.13 7.92
N TYR A 29 0.53 12.88 8.32
CA TYR A 29 1.35 11.81 7.77
C TYR A 29 0.45 10.79 7.08
N VAL A 30 0.94 10.22 6.01
CA VAL A 30 0.27 9.10 5.35
C VAL A 30 0.28 7.88 6.30
N GLY A 31 -0.91 7.48 6.79
CA GLY A 31 -1.09 6.33 7.69
C GLY A 31 -1.03 6.62 9.19
N LEU A 32 -0.85 7.87 9.59
CA LEU A 32 -0.92 8.25 11.00
C LEU A 32 -1.99 9.32 11.20
N GLU A 33 -2.77 9.16 12.26
CA GLU A 33 -3.95 9.95 12.58
C GLU A 33 -5.04 9.83 11.50
N ASN A 34 -5.83 8.75 11.58
CA ASN A 34 -7.01 8.57 10.75
C ASN A 34 -8.19 9.36 11.32
N HIS A 35 -8.57 10.45 10.66
CA HIS A 35 -9.60 11.36 11.15
C HIS A 35 -11.04 10.94 10.82
N VAL A 36 -11.21 9.82 10.12
CA VAL A 36 -12.50 9.15 9.87
C VAL A 36 -12.47 7.76 10.52
N GLY A 37 -11.84 6.78 9.92
CA GLY A 37 -11.53 5.47 10.49
C GLY A 37 -12.69 4.65 11.07
N GLY A 38 -12.40 3.42 11.48
CA GLY A 38 -13.34 2.57 12.21
C GLY A 38 -14.68 2.36 11.49
N GLN A 39 -15.79 2.72 12.15
CA GLN A 39 -17.14 2.62 11.59
C GLN A 39 -17.61 3.93 10.94
N HIS A 40 -16.83 5.01 11.05
CA HIS A 40 -17.19 6.32 10.54
C HIS A 40 -16.97 6.42 9.03
N LYS A 41 -17.64 7.40 8.43
CA LYS A 41 -17.59 7.59 6.98
C LYS A 41 -18.10 8.95 6.56
N HIS A 42 -17.55 9.47 5.46
CA HIS A 42 -18.21 10.55 4.76
C HIS A 42 -19.08 9.96 3.64
N ARG A 43 -20.32 10.46 3.54
CA ARG A 43 -21.35 9.91 2.64
C ARG A 43 -21.80 10.96 1.65
N VAL A 44 -22.24 10.49 0.49
CA VAL A 44 -23.03 11.28 -0.46
C VAL A 44 -24.41 10.66 -0.60
N GLY A 45 -25.41 11.48 -0.71
CA GLY A 45 -26.79 11.01 -0.87
C GLY A 45 -27.64 11.97 -1.66
N VAL A 46 -28.72 11.45 -2.22
CA VAL A 46 -29.67 12.19 -3.06
C VAL A 46 -31.06 12.09 -2.46
N TRP A 47 -31.69 13.25 -2.27
CA TRP A 47 -33.11 13.34 -1.94
C TRP A 47 -33.91 13.83 -3.14
N VAL A 48 -34.97 13.11 -3.47
CA VAL A 48 -35.86 13.43 -4.59
C VAL A 48 -37.29 13.06 -4.21
N GLU A 49 -38.22 14.03 -4.29
CA GLU A 49 -39.67 13.80 -4.16
C GLU A 49 -40.04 13.02 -2.88
N GLY A 50 -39.44 13.40 -1.74
CA GLY A 50 -39.70 12.74 -0.45
C GLY A 50 -38.91 11.48 -0.17
N LYS A 51 -38.05 11.03 -1.09
CA LYS A 51 -37.19 9.83 -0.93
C LYS A 51 -35.75 10.22 -0.82
N MET A 52 -35.09 9.79 0.26
CA MET A 52 -33.62 9.89 0.45
C MET A 52 -32.96 8.54 0.18
N ARG A 53 -31.86 8.57 -0.56
CA ARG A 53 -30.96 7.41 -0.74
C ARG A 53 -29.51 7.88 -0.60
N TRP A 54 -28.85 7.40 0.43
CA TRP A 54 -27.40 7.47 0.54
C TRP A 54 -26.78 6.49 -0.47
N LEU A 55 -25.54 6.74 -0.93
CA LEU A 55 -24.81 5.76 -1.72
C LEU A 55 -24.59 4.50 -0.87
N ASP A 56 -25.32 3.47 -1.19
CA ASP A 56 -25.38 2.19 -0.50
C ASP A 56 -25.60 1.04 -1.50
N ASN A 57 -26.03 -0.12 -1.02
CA ASN A 57 -26.27 -1.30 -1.86
C ASN A 57 -27.48 -1.17 -2.82
N ASN A 58 -28.27 -0.10 -2.74
CA ASN A 58 -29.39 0.15 -3.67
C ASN A 58 -28.97 0.93 -4.92
N TRP A 59 -27.69 1.28 -5.03
CA TRP A 59 -27.08 1.91 -6.20
C TRP A 59 -26.23 0.90 -6.96
N ASP A 60 -26.28 0.98 -8.29
CA ASP A 60 -25.28 0.34 -9.15
C ASP A 60 -24.06 1.26 -9.22
N ILE A 61 -22.99 0.89 -8.51
CA ILE A 61 -21.79 1.71 -8.33
C ILE A 61 -20.61 1.00 -8.98
N LYS A 62 -19.93 1.71 -9.88
CA LYS A 62 -18.66 1.29 -10.48
C LYS A 62 -17.57 2.28 -10.08
N ILE A 63 -16.47 1.75 -9.55
CA ILE A 63 -15.32 2.55 -9.11
C ILE A 63 -14.11 2.17 -9.94
N GLN A 64 -13.63 3.11 -10.72
CA GLN A 64 -12.45 3.01 -11.54
C GLN A 64 -11.48 4.14 -11.19
N SER A 65 -10.27 4.07 -11.70
CA SER A 65 -9.32 5.19 -11.72
C SER A 65 -8.90 5.50 -13.15
N GLU A 66 -8.54 6.74 -13.41
CA GLU A 66 -7.95 7.11 -14.71
C GLU A 66 -6.63 6.35 -14.92
N ASP A 67 -6.32 6.00 -16.18
CA ASP A 67 -5.14 5.17 -16.48
C ASP A 67 -3.81 5.92 -16.30
N ASN A 68 -3.82 7.24 -16.52
CA ASN A 68 -2.62 8.07 -16.47
C ASN A 68 -2.65 9.12 -15.34
N ALA A 69 -3.61 9.03 -14.41
CA ALA A 69 -3.71 9.98 -13.31
C ALA A 69 -4.26 9.32 -12.05
N LEU A 70 -3.80 9.79 -10.89
CA LEU A 70 -4.34 9.41 -9.59
C LEU A 70 -5.66 10.16 -9.34
N ILE A 71 -6.65 9.85 -10.15
CA ILE A 71 -8.01 10.42 -10.14
C ILE A 71 -9.01 9.27 -10.18
N GLY A 72 -9.93 9.27 -9.23
CA GLY A 72 -11.06 8.34 -9.20
C GLY A 72 -12.09 8.72 -10.25
N ASN A 73 -12.62 7.73 -10.95
CA ASN A 73 -13.73 7.85 -11.88
C ASN A 73 -14.84 6.90 -11.40
N ILE A 74 -15.92 7.48 -10.86
CA ILE A 74 -16.98 6.71 -10.20
C ILE A 74 -18.29 7.01 -10.90
N SER A 75 -19.03 5.97 -11.27
CA SER A 75 -20.43 6.10 -11.71
C SER A 75 -21.35 5.42 -10.70
N ALA A 76 -22.45 6.08 -10.37
CA ALA A 76 -23.46 5.55 -9.47
C ALA A 76 -24.85 5.79 -10.05
N ARG A 77 -25.62 4.74 -10.27
CA ARG A 77 -26.95 4.82 -10.86
C ARG A 77 -28.02 4.23 -9.93
N ASN A 78 -29.10 4.98 -9.75
CA ASN A 78 -30.28 4.53 -9.02
C ASN A 78 -31.51 4.64 -9.91
N ASN A 79 -32.04 3.49 -10.35
CA ASN A 79 -33.20 3.45 -11.26
C ASN A 79 -34.52 3.82 -10.54
N GLU A 80 -34.64 3.54 -9.23
CA GLU A 80 -35.82 3.93 -8.44
C GLU A 80 -35.96 5.45 -8.36
N LEU A 81 -34.83 6.14 -8.09
CA LEU A 81 -34.79 7.60 -8.08
C LEU A 81 -34.77 8.19 -9.49
N GLY A 82 -34.40 7.46 -10.52
CA GLY A 82 -34.17 7.97 -11.87
C GLY A 82 -33.00 8.98 -11.91
N ILE A 83 -31.94 8.70 -11.19
CA ILE A 83 -30.74 9.56 -11.03
C ILE A 83 -29.47 8.79 -11.38
N GLU A 84 -28.55 9.46 -12.04
CA GLU A 84 -27.19 9.02 -12.25
C GLU A 84 -26.20 10.08 -11.75
N LEU A 85 -25.17 9.63 -11.03
CA LEU A 85 -24.08 10.47 -10.56
C LEU A 85 -22.77 10.00 -11.19
N HIS A 86 -21.93 10.96 -11.62
CA HIS A 86 -20.55 10.70 -11.98
C HIS A 86 -19.63 11.54 -11.11
N PHE A 87 -18.59 10.92 -10.57
CA PHE A 87 -17.60 11.59 -9.75
C PHE A 87 -16.24 11.53 -10.42
N SER A 88 -15.53 12.65 -10.38
CA SER A 88 -14.08 12.71 -10.54
C SER A 88 -13.49 13.18 -9.20
N ASP A 89 -12.74 12.30 -8.53
CA ASP A 89 -12.24 12.53 -7.18
C ASP A 89 -10.71 12.59 -7.19
N THR A 90 -10.11 13.58 -6.53
CA THR A 90 -8.65 13.66 -6.41
C THR A 90 -8.20 14.37 -5.13
N VAL A 91 -6.96 14.11 -4.72
CA VAL A 91 -6.20 14.97 -3.82
C VAL A 91 -5.27 15.82 -4.67
N TYR A 92 -5.33 17.15 -4.51
CA TYR A 92 -4.50 18.07 -5.26
C TYR A 92 -3.01 17.81 -4.99
N ASN A 93 -2.22 17.73 -6.05
CA ASN A 93 -0.84 17.26 -5.95
C ASN A 93 0.11 18.19 -5.15
N GLU A 94 -0.18 19.50 -5.07
CA GLU A 94 0.71 20.48 -4.42
C GLU A 94 0.29 20.89 -3.02
N LYS A 95 -1.01 20.81 -2.71
CA LYS A 95 -1.55 21.31 -1.44
C LYS A 95 -2.54 20.31 -0.84
N ASN A 96 -2.84 20.48 0.44
CA ASN A 96 -3.69 19.60 1.21
C ASN A 96 -5.18 19.89 0.94
N ILE A 97 -5.63 19.54 -0.27
CA ILE A 97 -7.00 19.75 -0.75
C ILE A 97 -7.53 18.47 -1.36
N PHE A 98 -8.62 17.94 -0.81
CA PHE A 98 -9.40 16.87 -1.42
C PHE A 98 -10.53 17.47 -2.23
N ILE A 99 -10.69 17.09 -3.50
CA ILE A 99 -11.66 17.67 -4.44
C ILE A 99 -12.51 16.56 -5.04
N ARG A 100 -13.81 16.79 -5.15
CA ARG A 100 -14.79 15.97 -5.86
C ARG A 100 -15.54 16.83 -6.88
N GLU A 101 -15.50 16.47 -8.15
CA GLU A 101 -16.43 16.96 -9.15
C GLU A 101 -17.55 15.95 -9.28
N ILE A 102 -18.79 16.41 -9.10
CA ILE A 102 -19.96 15.53 -9.16
C ILE A 102 -20.93 16.04 -10.22
N THR A 103 -21.18 15.21 -11.21
CA THR A 103 -22.20 15.45 -12.22
C THR A 103 -23.47 14.69 -11.86
N VAL A 104 -24.57 15.42 -11.66
CA VAL A 104 -25.90 14.88 -11.36
C VAL A 104 -26.75 14.92 -12.63
N LYS A 105 -27.28 13.78 -13.05
CA LYS A 105 -28.14 13.64 -14.24
C LYS A 105 -29.53 13.15 -13.87
N ASN A 106 -30.54 13.85 -14.35
CA ASN A 106 -31.92 13.43 -14.29
C ASN A 106 -32.20 12.44 -15.44
N LEU A 107 -32.58 11.20 -15.11
CA LEU A 107 -32.86 10.15 -16.11
C LEU A 107 -34.34 10.11 -16.56
N THR A 108 -35.18 11.02 -16.06
CA THR A 108 -36.61 11.02 -16.34
C THR A 108 -37.01 12.10 -17.38
N ASP A 109 -38.20 11.93 -17.97
CA ASP A 109 -38.74 12.82 -19.01
C ASP A 109 -39.41 14.10 -18.44
N ARG A 110 -39.21 14.40 -17.16
CA ARG A 110 -39.82 15.56 -16.52
C ARG A 110 -38.79 16.38 -15.71
N ARG A 111 -39.15 17.66 -15.50
CA ARG A 111 -38.39 18.51 -14.60
C ARG A 111 -38.56 18.04 -13.15
N ARG A 112 -37.45 18.06 -12.39
CA ARG A 112 -37.41 17.63 -10.98
C ARG A 112 -36.56 18.53 -10.13
N GLU A 113 -36.95 18.66 -8.87
CA GLU A 113 -36.12 19.20 -7.79
C GLU A 113 -35.39 18.06 -7.12
N ILE A 114 -34.07 18.16 -7.05
CA ILE A 114 -33.15 17.16 -6.51
C ILE A 114 -32.30 17.86 -5.45
N LYS A 115 -32.02 17.19 -4.33
CA LYS A 115 -31.08 17.69 -3.35
C LYS A 115 -29.91 16.71 -3.24
N LEU A 116 -28.70 17.24 -3.34
CA LEU A 116 -27.46 16.48 -3.14
C LEU A 116 -26.88 16.83 -1.79
N TYR A 117 -26.69 15.84 -0.93
CA TYR A 117 -26.16 16.00 0.41
C TYR A 117 -24.79 15.32 0.58
N PHE A 118 -23.90 16.00 1.31
CA PHE A 118 -22.62 15.47 1.78
C PHE A 118 -22.64 15.44 3.30
N ALA A 119 -22.48 14.27 3.88
CA ALA A 119 -22.43 14.09 5.32
C ALA A 119 -21.05 13.63 5.78
N HIS A 120 -20.57 14.22 6.87
CA HIS A 120 -19.21 14.04 7.38
C HIS A 120 -19.25 13.60 8.83
N GLU A 121 -18.64 12.47 9.16
CA GLU A 121 -18.40 12.01 10.53
C GLU A 121 -16.90 12.09 10.80
N PHE A 122 -16.47 12.85 11.78
CA PHE A 122 -15.06 12.99 12.15
C PHE A 122 -14.76 12.36 13.50
N GLU A 123 -13.59 11.76 13.61
CA GLU A 123 -12.96 11.32 14.84
C GLU A 123 -11.52 11.86 14.86
N ILE A 124 -11.38 13.16 15.10
CA ILE A 124 -10.10 13.86 14.97
C ILE A 124 -9.11 13.33 16.02
N TYR A 125 -7.87 13.00 15.57
CA TYR A 125 -6.83 12.30 16.36
C TYR A 125 -7.26 10.91 16.82
N GLU A 126 -8.12 10.21 16.06
CA GLU A 126 -8.63 8.89 16.47
C GLU A 126 -9.21 8.88 17.89
N SER A 127 -9.90 9.96 18.25
CA SER A 127 -10.39 10.20 19.60
C SER A 127 -11.80 10.76 19.60
N LYS A 128 -12.67 10.20 20.44
CA LYS A 128 -14.10 10.56 20.55
C LYS A 128 -14.37 11.80 21.39
N ARG A 129 -13.39 12.63 21.70
CA ARG A 129 -13.54 13.74 22.65
C ARG A 129 -12.96 15.04 22.13
N GLY A 130 -13.72 16.13 22.29
CA GLY A 130 -13.23 17.49 22.19
C GLY A 130 -13.12 18.04 20.79
N ASP A 131 -13.77 17.40 19.81
CA ASP A 131 -13.91 17.96 18.47
C ASP A 131 -14.92 19.10 18.50
N THR A 132 -14.75 20.08 17.64
CA THR A 132 -15.69 21.17 17.43
C THR A 132 -15.99 21.29 15.94
N VAL A 133 -17.27 21.50 15.63
CA VAL A 133 -17.73 21.85 14.28
C VAL A 133 -18.58 23.09 14.32
N TYR A 134 -18.36 24.00 13.38
CA TYR A 134 -19.23 25.20 13.25
C TYR A 134 -19.38 25.62 11.79
N PHE A 135 -20.48 26.36 11.54
CA PHE A 135 -20.68 27.07 10.28
C PHE A 135 -20.12 28.48 10.41
N ASP A 136 -19.22 28.85 9.49
CA ASP A 136 -18.69 30.21 9.37
C ASP A 136 -19.56 31.01 8.39
N PRO A 137 -20.37 31.98 8.90
CA PRO A 137 -21.27 32.76 8.06
C PRO A 137 -20.55 33.81 7.21
N ILE A 138 -19.29 34.16 7.53
CA ILE A 138 -18.50 35.12 6.78
C ILE A 138 -17.97 34.49 5.51
N ARG A 139 -17.46 33.27 5.61
CA ARG A 139 -16.88 32.50 4.51
C ARG A 139 -17.88 31.56 3.86
N HIS A 140 -18.99 31.30 4.53
CA HIS A 140 -20.01 30.34 4.14
C HIS A 140 -19.43 28.90 4.00
N THR A 141 -18.73 28.44 5.05
CA THR A 141 -18.05 27.14 5.11
C THR A 141 -18.42 26.40 6.39
N ILE A 142 -18.19 25.07 6.40
CA ILE A 142 -18.22 24.26 7.62
C ILE A 142 -16.79 23.97 8.03
N ILE A 143 -16.47 24.18 9.31
CA ILE A 143 -15.13 23.92 9.84
C ILE A 143 -15.22 22.93 11.00
N HIS A 144 -14.58 21.77 10.82
CA HIS A 144 -14.29 20.83 11.90
C HIS A 144 -12.86 21.03 12.39
N TYR A 145 -12.65 21.07 13.70
CA TYR A 145 -11.30 21.22 14.22
C TYR A 145 -11.11 20.61 15.60
N ARG A 146 -9.85 20.26 15.87
CA ARG A 146 -9.32 19.96 17.20
C ARG A 146 -7.81 20.22 17.18
N GLY A 147 -7.33 21.06 18.10
CA GLY A 147 -5.90 21.37 18.19
C GLY A 147 -5.31 21.83 16.86
N LEU A 148 -4.29 21.11 16.37
CA LEU A 148 -3.61 21.38 15.10
C LEU A 148 -4.19 20.55 13.92
N ARG A 149 -5.47 20.22 13.95
CA ARG A 149 -6.17 19.54 12.85
C ARG A 149 -7.42 20.30 12.53
N VAL A 150 -7.50 20.81 11.31
CA VAL A 150 -8.60 21.64 10.80
C VAL A 150 -9.01 21.10 9.44
N PHE A 151 -10.30 20.87 9.29
CA PHE A 151 -10.95 20.41 8.07
C PHE A 151 -12.03 21.41 7.69
N LEU A 152 -11.75 22.25 6.69
CA LEU A 152 -12.71 23.21 6.17
C LEU A 152 -13.39 22.61 4.94
N ILE A 153 -14.71 22.58 4.96
CA ILE A 153 -15.58 22.00 3.94
C ILE A 153 -16.31 23.11 3.20
N ASN A 154 -16.22 23.08 1.88
CA ASN A 154 -16.88 24.00 1.00
C ASN A 154 -17.33 23.30 -0.30
N GLY A 155 -18.08 24.00 -1.13
CA GLY A 155 -18.47 23.53 -2.45
C GLY A 155 -19.28 24.57 -3.20
N GLN A 156 -19.38 24.40 -4.51
CA GLN A 156 -20.11 25.33 -5.37
C GLN A 156 -20.83 24.63 -6.52
N MET A 157 -21.93 25.24 -6.93
CA MET A 157 -22.66 24.93 -8.14
C MET A 157 -23.01 26.24 -8.85
N ASP A 158 -22.69 26.37 -10.14
CA ASP A 158 -22.90 27.60 -10.93
C ASP A 158 -22.32 28.86 -10.23
N GLY A 159 -21.15 28.73 -9.57
CA GLY A 159 -20.49 29.82 -8.85
C GLY A 159 -21.12 30.21 -7.52
N LYS A 160 -22.13 29.47 -7.04
CA LYS A 160 -22.79 29.68 -5.75
C LYS A 160 -22.43 28.55 -4.78
N SER A 161 -22.19 28.90 -3.53
CA SER A 161 -21.94 27.94 -2.46
C SER A 161 -23.19 27.09 -2.14
N PHE A 162 -23.02 26.07 -1.28
CA PHE A 162 -24.13 25.25 -0.79
C PHE A 162 -25.22 26.13 -0.14
N ASN A 163 -26.47 25.72 -0.21
CA ASN A 163 -27.60 26.50 0.26
C ASN A 163 -28.26 25.93 1.54
N ASP A 164 -27.91 24.72 1.94
CA ASP A 164 -28.39 24.09 3.15
C ASP A 164 -27.24 23.47 3.96
N TYR A 165 -27.36 23.51 5.29
CA TYR A 165 -26.33 22.95 6.18
C TYR A 165 -26.90 22.60 7.55
N THR A 166 -26.17 21.73 8.27
CA THR A 166 -26.31 21.58 9.73
C THR A 166 -25.02 20.99 10.30
N THR A 167 -24.76 21.32 11.57
CA THR A 167 -23.78 20.62 12.40
C THR A 167 -24.50 19.78 13.44
N GLY A 168 -23.80 18.76 14.00
CA GLY A 168 -24.37 17.90 15.01
C GLY A 168 -23.35 16.97 15.66
N ILE A 169 -23.91 16.02 16.40
CA ILE A 169 -23.15 14.95 17.06
C ILE A 169 -23.72 13.59 16.65
N PHE A 170 -22.88 12.56 16.68
CA PHE A 170 -23.26 11.20 16.31
C PHE A 170 -22.87 10.17 17.38
N ASN A 171 -23.63 9.07 17.46
CA ASN A 171 -23.40 7.94 18.37
C ASN A 171 -23.32 8.33 19.87
N ILE A 172 -23.99 9.41 20.27
CA ILE A 172 -24.10 9.85 21.67
C ILE A 172 -25.51 10.42 21.94
N ASP A 173 -25.99 10.31 23.16
CA ASP A 173 -27.30 10.82 23.63
C ASP A 173 -28.49 10.37 22.76
N GLY A 174 -28.40 9.14 22.22
CA GLY A 174 -29.45 8.58 21.35
C GLY A 174 -29.47 9.15 19.93
N LYS A 175 -28.53 10.04 19.57
CA LYS A 175 -28.42 10.62 18.23
C LYS A 175 -27.57 9.72 17.35
N GLU A 176 -28.09 9.34 16.19
CA GLU A 176 -27.36 8.54 15.19
C GLU A 176 -26.40 9.41 14.34
N GLY A 177 -26.75 10.70 14.16
CA GLY A 177 -25.99 11.66 13.37
C GLY A 177 -26.89 12.60 12.56
N SER A 178 -26.32 13.75 12.16
CA SER A 178 -27.02 14.80 11.39
C SER A 178 -27.49 14.35 10.01
N TYR A 179 -26.90 13.27 9.46
CA TYR A 179 -27.34 12.69 8.19
C TYR A 179 -28.83 12.27 8.22
N LYS A 180 -29.40 11.98 9.40
CA LYS A 180 -30.83 11.69 9.57
C LYS A 180 -31.73 12.88 9.25
N ALA A 181 -31.26 14.11 9.49
CA ALA A 181 -32.01 15.31 9.12
C ALA A 181 -32.15 15.43 7.59
N ALA A 182 -31.12 15.05 6.82
CA ALA A 182 -31.16 15.04 5.36
C ALA A 182 -32.25 14.10 4.81
N GLU A 183 -32.63 13.06 5.54
CA GLU A 183 -33.70 12.14 5.14
C GLU A 183 -35.06 12.84 5.04
N GLN A 184 -35.27 13.97 5.76
CA GLN A 184 -36.44 14.81 5.66
C GLN A 184 -36.38 15.83 4.51
N GLY A 185 -35.25 15.90 3.76
CA GLY A 185 -35.07 16.85 2.70
C GLY A 185 -34.84 18.31 3.14
N LYS A 186 -34.58 18.55 4.43
CA LYS A 186 -34.31 19.88 5.01
C LYS A 186 -33.40 19.74 6.22
N LEU A 187 -32.39 20.58 6.30
CA LEU A 187 -31.45 20.61 7.41
C LEU A 187 -31.85 21.68 8.46
N PRO A 188 -31.65 21.40 9.76
CA PRO A 188 -32.10 22.30 10.83
C PRO A 188 -31.24 23.56 10.99
N LYS A 189 -30.14 23.69 10.27
CA LYS A 189 -29.20 24.82 10.31
C LYS A 189 -28.61 25.10 11.70
N ASN A 190 -28.34 24.03 12.46
CA ASN A 190 -27.59 24.17 13.69
C ASN A 190 -26.18 24.71 13.38
N PRO A 191 -25.74 25.85 13.98
CA PRO A 191 -24.51 26.51 13.56
C PRO A 191 -23.24 25.99 14.24
N ILE A 192 -23.37 25.28 15.36
CA ILE A 192 -22.18 24.81 16.13
C ILE A 192 -22.54 23.58 16.96
N GLU A 193 -21.53 22.69 17.09
CA GLU A 193 -21.59 21.55 18.00
C GLU A 193 -20.19 21.15 18.47
N HIS A 194 -20.11 20.38 19.57
CA HIS A 194 -18.87 19.86 20.12
C HIS A 194 -19.04 18.43 20.66
N GLY A 195 -17.97 17.65 20.64
CA GLY A 195 -17.97 16.24 21.04
C GLY A 195 -17.59 15.33 19.87
N PRO A 196 -18.23 14.18 19.68
CA PRO A 196 -18.13 13.41 18.45
C PRO A 196 -18.96 14.12 17.36
N THR A 197 -18.32 14.96 16.57
CA THR A 197 -19.00 15.93 15.70
C THR A 197 -19.23 15.40 14.29
N ASP A 198 -20.37 15.73 13.74
CA ASP A 198 -20.73 15.54 12.35
C ASP A 198 -21.26 16.82 11.69
N SER A 199 -21.37 16.81 10.38
CA SER A 199 -22.02 17.87 9.62
C SER A 199 -22.65 17.36 8.33
N VAL A 200 -23.60 18.13 7.82
CA VAL A 200 -24.16 17.92 6.48
C VAL A 200 -24.20 19.25 5.73
N ILE A 201 -23.79 19.26 4.48
CA ILE A 201 -24.06 20.36 3.53
C ILE A 201 -24.94 19.86 2.40
N GLY A 202 -25.74 20.74 1.81
CA GLY A 202 -26.71 20.40 0.77
C GLY A 202 -26.77 21.41 -0.36
N PHE A 203 -27.08 20.90 -1.57
CA PHE A 203 -27.32 21.67 -2.78
C PHE A 203 -28.72 21.37 -3.31
N ASP A 204 -29.53 22.42 -3.52
CA ASP A 204 -30.81 22.31 -4.22
C ASP A 204 -30.58 22.45 -5.72
N ILE A 205 -30.98 21.43 -6.48
CA ILE A 205 -30.69 21.29 -7.91
C ILE A 205 -32.01 21.17 -8.67
N ASN A 206 -32.24 22.05 -9.62
CA ASN A 206 -33.38 21.94 -10.55
C ASN A 206 -32.86 21.41 -11.88
N LEU A 207 -33.35 20.24 -12.30
CA LEU A 207 -32.99 19.62 -13.59
C LEU A 207 -34.24 19.41 -14.44
N ASN A 208 -34.18 19.87 -15.69
CA ASN A 208 -35.16 19.51 -16.70
C ASN A 208 -35.03 18.02 -17.09
N SER A 209 -35.88 17.54 -17.98
CA SER A 209 -35.77 16.20 -18.56
C SER A 209 -34.37 15.96 -19.11
N HIS A 210 -33.72 14.89 -18.67
CA HIS A 210 -32.36 14.45 -19.09
C HIS A 210 -31.24 15.48 -18.91
N GLU A 211 -31.49 16.57 -18.20
CA GLU A 211 -30.49 17.60 -17.94
C GLU A 211 -29.47 17.11 -16.90
N THR A 212 -28.28 17.70 -17.00
CA THR A 212 -27.12 17.42 -16.16
C THR A 212 -26.61 18.70 -15.53
N LYS A 213 -26.20 18.64 -14.25
CA LYS A 213 -25.49 19.71 -13.55
C LYS A 213 -24.27 19.22 -12.83
N THR A 214 -23.24 20.07 -12.77
CA THR A 214 -21.98 19.78 -12.09
C THR A 214 -21.88 20.57 -10.79
N ILE A 215 -21.48 19.88 -9.73
CA ILE A 215 -21.18 20.43 -8.41
C ILE A 215 -19.71 20.14 -8.11
N TYR A 216 -19.02 21.13 -7.57
CA TYR A 216 -17.68 20.96 -7.02
C TYR A 216 -17.77 20.99 -5.49
N TYR A 217 -17.24 19.96 -4.87
CA TYR A 217 -17.05 19.84 -3.44
C TYR A 217 -15.55 19.78 -3.16
N TRP A 218 -15.10 20.44 -2.09
CA TRP A 218 -13.72 20.29 -1.62
C TRP A 218 -13.63 20.37 -0.10
N MET A 219 -12.53 19.79 0.39
CA MET A 219 -12.11 19.86 1.78
C MET A 219 -10.67 20.32 1.81
N THR A 220 -10.39 21.45 2.48
CA THR A 220 -9.03 21.89 2.78
C THR A 220 -8.62 21.40 4.16
N ILE A 221 -7.38 20.90 4.27
CA ILE A 221 -6.88 20.21 5.45
C ILE A 221 -5.63 20.91 5.93
N ALA A 222 -5.62 21.38 7.18
CA ALA A 222 -4.61 22.30 7.68
C ALA A 222 -4.30 22.10 9.16
N LYS A 223 -3.28 22.80 9.64
CA LYS A 223 -2.90 22.84 11.06
C LYS A 223 -3.50 24.03 11.82
N SER A 224 -4.13 24.95 11.11
CA SER A 224 -4.81 26.11 11.69
C SER A 224 -5.95 26.59 10.80
N ILE A 225 -6.91 27.35 11.38
CA ILE A 225 -8.02 27.93 10.63
C ILE A 225 -7.53 28.92 9.57
N PRO A 226 -6.57 29.85 9.86
CA PRO A 226 -6.03 30.74 8.82
C PRO A 226 -5.41 29.98 7.62
N GLU A 227 -4.68 28.89 7.87
CA GLU A 227 -4.12 28.06 6.80
C GLU A 227 -5.22 27.37 5.97
N ALA A 228 -6.27 26.86 6.62
CA ALA A 228 -7.41 26.27 5.94
C ALA A 228 -8.14 27.29 5.05
N ASP A 229 -8.29 28.53 5.54
CA ASP A 229 -8.86 29.65 4.81
C ASP A 229 -8.02 30.06 3.59
N GLU A 230 -6.70 30.09 3.75
CA GLU A 230 -5.79 30.38 2.63
C GLU A 230 -5.92 29.32 1.52
N LEU A 231 -6.05 28.05 1.91
CA LEU A 231 -6.29 26.96 0.97
C LEU A 231 -7.66 27.08 0.30
N ASP A 232 -8.73 27.42 1.02
CA ASP A 232 -10.07 27.63 0.47
C ASP A 232 -10.08 28.80 -0.52
N ASN A 233 -9.49 29.93 -0.16
CA ASN A 233 -9.31 31.06 -1.06
C ASN A 233 -8.49 30.70 -2.31
N TYR A 234 -7.50 29.82 -2.17
CA TYR A 234 -6.74 29.31 -3.30
C TYR A 234 -7.63 28.52 -4.26
N VAL A 235 -8.51 27.64 -3.74
CA VAL A 235 -9.48 26.89 -4.55
C VAL A 235 -10.43 27.85 -5.27
N LEU A 236 -11.00 28.83 -4.57
CA LEU A 236 -11.93 29.80 -5.12
C LEU A 236 -11.29 30.64 -6.23
N ASN A 237 -10.06 31.10 -6.05
CA ASN A 237 -9.34 31.92 -7.01
C ASN A 237 -8.86 31.15 -8.25
N LYS A 238 -8.44 29.91 -8.09
CA LYS A 238 -7.93 29.06 -9.20
C LYS A 238 -9.03 28.25 -9.87
N THR A 239 -10.15 28.05 -9.25
CA THR A 239 -11.27 27.17 -9.54
C THR A 239 -10.96 25.67 -9.32
N PRO A 240 -11.94 24.89 -8.80
CA PRO A 240 -11.75 23.44 -8.61
C PRO A 240 -11.38 22.72 -9.92
N LEU A 241 -12.03 23.06 -11.02
CA LEU A 241 -11.77 22.48 -12.34
C LEU A 241 -10.30 22.69 -12.78
N TYR A 242 -9.75 23.88 -12.57
CA TYR A 242 -8.35 24.16 -12.89
C TYR A 242 -7.41 23.28 -12.06
N LEU A 243 -7.67 23.15 -10.74
CA LEU A 243 -6.84 22.32 -9.85
C LEU A 243 -6.91 20.83 -10.24
N MET A 244 -8.08 20.35 -10.64
CA MET A 244 -8.24 18.98 -11.12
C MET A 244 -7.47 18.73 -12.42
N ASN A 245 -7.55 19.66 -13.37
CA ASN A 245 -6.82 19.54 -14.63
C ASN A 245 -5.30 19.59 -14.44
N THR A 246 -4.79 20.51 -13.62
CA THR A 246 -3.35 20.57 -13.31
C THR A 246 -2.88 19.33 -12.54
N THR A 247 -3.72 18.73 -11.70
CA THR A 247 -3.42 17.45 -11.03
C THR A 247 -3.35 16.30 -12.05
N ARG A 248 -4.27 16.26 -13.02
CA ARG A 248 -4.26 15.27 -14.09
C ARG A 248 -2.99 15.40 -14.94
N ASP A 249 -2.63 16.61 -15.33
CA ASP A 249 -1.42 16.89 -16.12
C ASP A 249 -0.15 16.48 -15.36
N PHE A 250 -0.09 16.80 -14.05
CA PHE A 250 1.02 16.39 -13.20
C PHE A 250 1.19 14.87 -13.15
N TRP A 251 0.10 14.12 -12.87
CA TRP A 251 0.18 12.66 -12.77
C TRP A 251 0.49 12.02 -14.13
N ASN A 252 -0.09 12.55 -15.21
CA ASN A 252 0.22 12.08 -16.56
C ASN A 252 1.71 12.27 -16.90
N ALA A 253 2.28 13.43 -16.60
CA ALA A 253 3.71 13.68 -16.79
C ALA A 253 4.58 12.81 -15.88
N TRP A 254 4.14 12.57 -14.62
CA TRP A 254 4.88 11.78 -13.65
C TRP A 254 4.98 10.31 -14.06
N VAL A 255 3.87 9.68 -14.47
CA VAL A 255 3.82 8.23 -14.77
C VAL A 255 4.37 7.91 -16.17
N ASN A 256 4.34 8.88 -17.09
CA ASN A 256 4.86 8.73 -18.45
C ASN A 256 6.23 9.40 -18.65
N ARG A 257 6.97 9.64 -17.55
CA ARG A 257 8.31 10.26 -17.61
C ARG A 257 9.27 9.48 -18.51
N TYR A 258 9.17 8.16 -18.49
CA TYR A 258 9.96 7.26 -19.29
C TYR A 258 9.07 6.52 -20.30
N ASN A 259 9.57 6.36 -21.51
CA ASN A 259 8.85 5.69 -22.58
C ASN A 259 9.19 4.20 -22.60
N TYR A 260 8.48 3.41 -21.80
CA TYR A 260 8.61 1.95 -21.80
C TYR A 260 8.04 1.36 -23.10
N ASN A 261 8.76 0.41 -23.69
CA ASN A 261 8.21 -0.44 -24.74
C ASN A 261 7.73 -1.76 -24.12
N PHE A 262 6.45 -1.84 -23.85
CA PHE A 262 5.84 -3.03 -23.21
C PHE A 262 5.75 -4.24 -24.16
N HIS A 263 6.23 -4.11 -25.41
CA HIS A 263 6.30 -5.17 -26.39
C HIS A 263 4.96 -5.90 -26.55
N LEU A 264 4.88 -7.21 -26.19
CA LEU A 264 3.68 -8.03 -26.33
C LEU A 264 2.76 -8.03 -25.09
N LEU A 265 3.10 -7.28 -24.04
CA LEU A 265 2.22 -7.15 -22.89
C LEU A 265 0.94 -6.39 -23.26
N ASN A 266 -0.20 -6.87 -22.78
CA ASN A 266 -1.50 -6.31 -23.12
C ASN A 266 -1.77 -4.96 -22.42
N ASP A 267 -2.77 -4.20 -22.88
CA ASP A 267 -3.14 -2.90 -22.33
C ASP A 267 -3.51 -2.97 -20.84
N ALA A 268 -4.09 -4.08 -20.38
CA ALA A 268 -4.45 -4.27 -18.98
C ALA A 268 -3.20 -4.38 -18.07
N THR A 269 -2.13 -5.01 -18.57
CA THR A 269 -0.82 -5.03 -17.87
C THR A 269 -0.26 -3.62 -17.75
N VAL A 270 -0.29 -2.85 -18.84
CA VAL A 270 0.21 -1.46 -18.86
C VAL A 270 -0.59 -0.58 -17.92
N ALA A 271 -1.92 -0.69 -17.94
CA ALA A 271 -2.80 0.06 -17.06
C ALA A 271 -2.53 -0.29 -15.58
N LEU A 272 -2.46 -1.58 -15.22
CA LEU A 272 -2.18 -2.01 -13.85
C LEU A 272 -0.76 -1.62 -13.38
N PHE A 273 0.23 -1.64 -14.26
CA PHE A 273 1.58 -1.16 -13.97
C PHE A 273 1.58 0.31 -13.54
N LYS A 274 0.92 1.19 -14.31
CA LYS A 274 0.80 2.62 -13.99
C LYS A 274 0.00 2.85 -12.70
N LYS A 275 -1.14 2.18 -12.55
CA LYS A 275 -1.97 2.23 -11.34
C LYS A 275 -1.21 1.76 -10.10
N SER A 276 -0.38 0.73 -10.23
CA SER A 276 0.47 0.25 -9.13
C SER A 276 1.48 1.32 -8.69
N LEU A 277 2.08 2.05 -9.60
CA LEU A 277 2.96 3.18 -9.26
C LEU A 277 2.21 4.28 -8.50
N PHE A 278 0.97 4.61 -8.91
CA PHE A 278 0.14 5.58 -8.19
C PHE A 278 -0.20 5.11 -6.78
N VAL A 279 -0.53 3.83 -6.61
CA VAL A 279 -0.82 3.26 -5.28
C VAL A 279 0.40 3.33 -4.38
N ILE A 280 1.59 2.91 -4.86
CA ILE A 280 2.84 3.03 -4.09
C ILE A 280 3.12 4.49 -3.74
N ARG A 281 2.93 5.43 -4.68
CA ARG A 281 3.14 6.87 -4.43
C ARG A 281 2.15 7.43 -3.42
N ALA A 282 0.87 7.05 -3.47
CA ALA A 282 -0.14 7.48 -2.50
C ALA A 282 0.17 6.99 -1.07
N HIS A 283 0.78 5.81 -0.93
CA HIS A 283 1.21 5.24 0.34
C HIS A 283 2.62 5.67 0.76
N SER A 284 3.30 6.50 -0.02
CA SER A 284 4.62 7.05 0.31
C SER A 284 4.49 8.42 0.95
N ASP A 285 4.82 8.53 2.23
CA ASP A 285 4.85 9.78 2.98
C ASP A 285 6.00 10.69 2.50
N ASN A 286 5.77 11.98 2.48
CA ASN A 286 6.79 12.95 2.07
C ASN A 286 7.98 13.03 3.04
N HIS A 287 7.86 12.51 4.27
CA HIS A 287 8.95 12.38 5.25
C HIS A 287 9.70 11.04 5.16
N GLY A 288 9.31 10.17 4.22
CA GLY A 288 10.08 9.01 3.81
C GLY A 288 9.49 7.65 4.17
N ALA A 289 8.51 7.55 5.05
CA ALA A 289 7.84 6.27 5.32
C ALA A 289 7.09 5.78 4.07
N ILE A 290 7.07 4.46 3.87
CA ILE A 290 6.20 3.82 2.88
C ILE A 290 5.32 2.82 3.64
N LEU A 291 4.00 3.02 3.59
CA LEU A 291 3.06 2.21 4.32
C LEU A 291 2.79 0.86 3.67
N ALA A 292 2.49 -0.15 4.48
CA ALA A 292 1.96 -1.40 3.98
C ALA A 292 0.54 -1.24 3.41
N SER A 293 -0.36 -0.55 4.11
CA SER A 293 -1.71 -0.26 3.63
C SER A 293 -2.37 0.88 4.40
N GLY A 294 -3.18 1.70 3.72
CA GLY A 294 -4.08 2.68 4.34
C GLY A 294 -5.45 2.12 4.75
N ASP A 295 -5.69 0.82 4.60
CA ASP A 295 -6.97 0.18 4.90
C ASP A 295 -7.16 -0.06 6.40
N SER A 296 -7.87 0.81 7.11
CA SER A 296 -8.23 0.61 8.52
C SER A 296 -9.33 -0.46 8.73
N GLY A 297 -9.93 -0.98 7.65
CA GLY A 297 -10.93 -2.04 7.74
C GLY A 297 -10.40 -3.33 8.36
N MET A 298 -9.09 -3.51 8.39
CA MET A 298 -8.40 -4.61 9.07
C MET A 298 -8.71 -4.66 10.58
N LEU A 299 -8.96 -3.52 11.21
CA LEU A 299 -9.35 -3.44 12.63
C LEU A 299 -10.65 -4.19 12.98
N GLN A 300 -11.48 -4.51 11.98
CA GLN A 300 -12.70 -5.31 12.18
C GLN A 300 -12.39 -6.80 12.38
N PHE A 301 -11.23 -7.27 11.94
CA PHE A 301 -10.83 -8.67 11.94
C PHE A 301 -9.59 -8.94 12.79
N GLY A 302 -8.80 -7.92 13.10
CA GLY A 302 -7.54 -8.00 13.79
C GLY A 302 -7.43 -7.04 14.97
N LYS A 303 -6.29 -7.12 15.66
CA LYS A 303 -5.98 -6.25 16.81
C LYS A 303 -5.33 -4.93 16.37
N ASP A 304 -4.94 -4.83 15.10
CA ASP A 304 -4.18 -3.71 14.56
C ASP A 304 -4.48 -3.49 13.07
N SER A 305 -4.06 -2.34 12.55
CA SER A 305 -4.13 -2.01 11.12
C SER A 305 -2.77 -2.20 10.45
N TYR A 306 -2.73 -2.00 9.12
CA TYR A 306 -1.50 -1.97 8.34
C TYR A 306 -0.99 -0.54 8.08
N GLY A 307 -1.49 0.44 8.84
CA GLY A 307 -1.08 1.86 8.76
C GLY A 307 0.31 2.15 9.28
N TYR A 308 1.27 1.26 9.07
CA TYR A 308 2.67 1.37 9.49
C TYR A 308 3.62 1.17 8.33
N SER A 309 4.87 1.56 8.54
CA SER A 309 5.99 1.26 7.65
C SER A 309 6.77 0.07 8.19
N TRP A 310 6.67 -1.09 7.52
CA TRP A 310 7.59 -2.21 7.72
C TRP A 310 8.84 -1.97 6.89
N PRO A 311 10.05 -2.08 7.46
CA PRO A 311 11.28 -1.90 6.68
C PRO A 311 11.38 -2.83 5.47
N ARG A 312 10.87 -4.05 5.57
CA ARG A 312 10.82 -5.01 4.46
C ARG A 312 9.92 -4.53 3.33
N ASP A 313 8.66 -4.20 3.63
CA ASP A 313 7.65 -3.73 2.65
C ASP A 313 8.08 -2.44 1.98
N GLY A 314 8.62 -1.52 2.79
CA GLY A 314 9.16 -0.26 2.30
C GLY A 314 10.38 -0.44 1.40
N ALA A 315 11.28 -1.40 1.71
CA ALA A 315 12.45 -1.70 0.88
C ALA A 315 12.07 -2.26 -0.50
N VAL A 316 11.09 -3.17 -0.56
CA VAL A 316 10.58 -3.69 -1.84
C VAL A 316 9.87 -2.60 -2.63
N SER A 317 9.08 -1.76 -1.96
CA SER A 317 8.41 -0.62 -2.60
C SER A 317 9.40 0.43 -3.12
N ALA A 318 10.46 0.73 -2.35
CA ALA A 318 11.54 1.61 -2.77
C ALA A 318 12.28 1.04 -3.98
N PHE A 319 12.51 -0.28 -4.02
CA PHE A 319 13.11 -0.95 -5.17
C PHE A 319 12.24 -0.82 -6.43
N ALA A 320 10.92 -1.01 -6.33
CA ALA A 320 10.00 -0.79 -7.45
C ALA A 320 10.04 0.66 -7.97
N LEU A 321 10.13 1.63 -7.05
CA LEU A 321 10.26 3.05 -7.40
C LEU A 321 11.60 3.36 -8.07
N ASP A 322 12.69 2.75 -7.63
CA ASP A 322 14.01 2.90 -8.24
C ASP A 322 14.03 2.33 -9.67
N LEU A 323 13.50 1.13 -9.86
CA LEU A 323 13.37 0.49 -11.18
C LEU A 323 12.54 1.31 -12.17
N THR A 324 11.74 2.25 -11.69
CA THR A 324 10.93 3.16 -12.49
C THR A 324 11.42 4.61 -12.47
N GLY A 325 12.67 4.84 -12.01
CA GLY A 325 13.35 6.13 -12.02
C GLY A 325 12.84 7.14 -10.97
N ASN A 326 12.05 6.69 -10.00
CA ASN A 326 11.50 7.53 -8.94
C ASN A 326 12.43 7.59 -7.71
N THR A 327 13.74 7.68 -7.95
CA THR A 327 14.82 7.59 -6.95
C THR A 327 14.74 8.64 -5.83
N ASN A 328 14.09 9.77 -6.07
CA ASN A 328 13.89 10.80 -5.03
C ASN A 328 12.95 10.33 -3.90
N ILE A 329 12.00 9.43 -4.20
CA ILE A 329 11.06 8.91 -3.20
C ILE A 329 11.77 7.82 -2.38
N SER A 330 12.43 6.89 -3.05
CA SER A 330 13.21 5.83 -2.40
C SER A 330 14.38 6.37 -1.58
N ARG A 331 15.05 7.43 -2.03
CA ARG A 331 16.08 8.11 -1.21
C ARG A 331 15.54 8.59 0.13
N ARG A 332 14.34 9.22 0.16
CA ARG A 332 13.70 9.63 1.44
C ARG A 332 13.39 8.43 2.33
N TYR A 333 12.99 7.31 1.74
CA TYR A 333 12.78 6.07 2.49
C TYR A 333 14.08 5.58 3.15
N PHE A 334 15.21 5.57 2.47
CA PHE A 334 16.49 5.19 3.08
C PHE A 334 16.95 6.18 4.16
N GLN A 335 16.63 7.47 4.02
CA GLN A 335 16.83 8.45 5.10
C GLN A 335 15.94 8.17 6.31
N PHE A 336 14.71 7.73 6.09
CA PHE A 336 13.80 7.28 7.15
C PHE A 336 14.39 6.06 7.88
N CYS A 337 14.86 5.04 7.17
CA CYS A 337 15.51 3.87 7.76
C CYS A 337 16.77 4.23 8.54
N ASN A 338 17.60 5.13 8.01
CA ASN A 338 18.79 5.63 8.74
C ASN A 338 18.41 6.32 10.05
N ALA A 339 17.31 7.09 10.07
CA ALA A 339 16.85 7.80 11.25
C ALA A 339 16.17 6.89 12.31
N THR A 340 15.68 5.71 11.89
CA THR A 340 15.01 4.75 12.78
C THR A 340 15.89 3.56 13.21
N LEU A 341 17.12 3.46 12.65
CA LEU A 341 18.06 2.41 13.03
C LEU A 341 18.41 2.51 14.51
N SER A 342 18.35 1.40 15.23
CA SER A 342 18.72 1.32 16.65
C SER A 342 20.20 1.64 16.87
N ASN A 343 20.57 1.92 18.13
CA ASN A 343 21.96 2.11 18.48
C ASN A 343 22.83 0.86 18.25
N ASP A 344 22.23 -0.30 18.30
CA ASP A 344 22.89 -1.59 18.11
C ASP A 344 22.93 -2.04 16.66
N GLY A 345 22.32 -1.30 15.73
CA GLY A 345 22.39 -1.53 14.28
C GLY A 345 21.28 -2.39 13.69
N PHE A 346 20.16 -2.61 14.38
CA PHE A 346 19.00 -3.31 13.83
C PHE A 346 17.81 -2.39 13.66
N LEU A 347 16.93 -2.73 12.74
CA LEU A 347 15.60 -2.16 12.59
C LEU A 347 14.59 -3.03 13.33
N LEU A 348 13.62 -2.38 13.99
CA LEU A 348 12.42 -3.07 14.49
C LEU A 348 11.51 -3.45 13.33
N HIS A 349 10.55 -4.33 13.57
CA HIS A 349 9.74 -4.85 12.48
C HIS A 349 8.80 -3.81 11.85
N LYS A 350 8.32 -2.78 12.60
CA LYS A 350 7.51 -1.69 12.03
C LYS A 350 7.62 -0.38 12.81
N TYR A 351 7.34 0.71 12.10
CA TYR A 351 7.37 2.08 12.60
C TYR A 351 6.14 2.85 12.15
N CYS A 352 5.76 3.87 12.94
CA CYS A 352 4.84 4.90 12.48
C CYS A 352 5.52 5.84 11.46
N PRO A 353 4.76 6.51 10.58
CA PRO A 353 5.34 7.44 9.58
C PRO A 353 6.12 8.61 10.16
N ASP A 354 5.85 9.01 11.40
CA ASP A 354 6.58 10.04 12.15
C ASP A 354 7.88 9.52 12.80
N LYS A 355 8.29 8.27 12.51
CA LYS A 355 9.44 7.55 13.06
C LYS A 355 9.26 7.04 14.50
N SER A 356 8.10 7.23 15.09
CA SER A 356 7.79 6.62 16.37
C SER A 356 7.60 5.10 16.21
N LEU A 357 7.59 4.39 17.35
CA LEU A 357 7.47 2.92 17.37
C LEU A 357 6.07 2.48 16.94
N GLY A 358 5.99 1.54 16.01
CA GLY A 358 4.79 0.79 15.76
C GLY A 358 4.45 -0.16 16.91
N SER A 359 3.19 -0.57 17.02
CA SER A 359 2.79 -1.61 17.97
C SER A 359 3.54 -2.92 17.69
N SER A 360 3.82 -3.73 18.71
CA SER A 360 4.54 -5.00 18.53
C SER A 360 3.96 -6.10 19.43
N TRP A 361 3.96 -7.32 18.90
CA TRP A 361 3.67 -8.53 19.66
C TRP A 361 4.92 -9.41 19.82
N HIS A 362 6.08 -8.95 19.38
CA HIS A 362 7.34 -9.66 19.50
C HIS A 362 7.91 -9.48 20.92
N PRO A 363 8.04 -10.54 21.72
CA PRO A 363 8.57 -10.44 23.08
C PRO A 363 10.10 -10.30 23.08
N TRP A 364 10.63 -9.74 24.18
CA TRP A 364 12.07 -9.67 24.45
C TRP A 364 12.63 -10.94 25.13
N ILE A 365 11.79 -11.95 25.30
CA ILE A 365 12.15 -13.23 25.93
C ILE A 365 11.54 -14.37 25.12
N HIS A 366 12.36 -15.36 24.77
CA HIS A 366 11.94 -16.61 24.17
C HIS A 366 12.53 -17.80 24.96
N ASP A 367 11.70 -18.75 25.34
CA ASP A 367 12.09 -19.94 26.12
C ASP A 367 12.92 -19.60 27.38
N GLY A 368 12.66 -18.44 28.03
CA GLY A 368 13.37 -17.95 29.20
C GLY A 368 14.67 -17.20 28.93
N GLU A 369 15.10 -17.11 27.66
CA GLU A 369 16.30 -16.41 27.24
C GLU A 369 15.97 -15.03 26.64
N ILE A 370 16.90 -14.07 26.80
CA ILE A 370 16.78 -12.74 26.19
C ILE A 370 16.88 -12.86 24.66
N ALA A 371 15.88 -12.31 23.97
CA ALA A 371 15.83 -12.29 22.52
C ALA A 371 15.45 -10.88 22.03
N LEU A 372 15.97 -10.48 20.87
CA LEU A 372 15.54 -9.22 20.25
C LEU A 372 14.16 -9.39 19.60
N PRO A 373 13.24 -8.42 19.75
CA PRO A 373 11.91 -8.47 19.14
C PRO A 373 11.95 -8.02 17.67
N ILE A 374 12.75 -8.70 16.86
CA ILE A 374 13.04 -8.30 15.47
C ILE A 374 12.68 -9.40 14.46
N GLN A 375 12.55 -8.95 13.23
CA GLN A 375 12.75 -9.73 12.02
C GLN A 375 14.12 -9.30 11.46
N GLU A 376 15.12 -10.16 11.52
CA GLU A 376 16.50 -9.80 11.12
C GLU A 376 16.59 -9.51 9.63
N ASP A 377 15.77 -10.20 8.81
CA ASP A 377 15.63 -9.94 7.37
C ASP A 377 15.23 -8.49 7.05
N ALA A 378 14.45 -7.83 7.92
CA ALA A 378 14.06 -6.43 7.75
C ALA A 378 15.27 -5.48 7.68
N THR A 379 16.29 -5.71 8.52
CA THR A 379 17.54 -4.94 8.47
C THR A 379 18.36 -5.28 7.23
N ALA A 380 18.46 -6.55 6.88
CA ALA A 380 19.25 -7.01 5.75
C ALA A 380 18.70 -6.56 4.39
N VAL A 381 17.38 -6.65 4.20
CA VAL A 381 16.74 -6.27 2.92
C VAL A 381 16.87 -4.78 2.62
N VAL A 382 16.89 -3.92 3.64
CA VAL A 382 17.11 -2.47 3.44
C VAL A 382 18.52 -2.20 2.90
N ILE A 383 19.55 -2.94 3.36
CA ILE A 383 20.92 -2.82 2.80
C ILE A 383 20.93 -3.28 1.34
N CYS A 384 20.25 -4.37 1.01
CA CYS A 384 20.12 -4.86 -0.36
C CYS A 384 19.42 -3.85 -1.27
N ALA A 385 18.27 -3.30 -0.84
CA ALA A 385 17.53 -2.31 -1.59
C ALA A 385 18.33 -1.00 -1.78
N LEU A 386 19.07 -0.58 -0.75
CA LEU A 386 19.96 0.58 -0.85
C LEU A 386 21.10 0.36 -1.87
N TRP A 387 21.62 -0.86 -1.97
CA TRP A 387 22.60 -1.19 -3.01
C TRP A 387 22.00 -1.06 -4.41
N ASN A 388 20.79 -1.58 -4.61
CA ASN A 388 20.07 -1.44 -5.88
C ASN A 388 19.77 0.04 -6.19
N HIS A 389 19.37 0.83 -5.19
CA HIS A 389 19.20 2.27 -5.31
C HIS A 389 20.48 2.95 -5.82
N TYR A 390 21.64 2.62 -5.23
CA TYR A 390 22.91 3.15 -5.70
C TYR A 390 23.25 2.73 -7.14
N GLN A 391 22.96 1.49 -7.49
CA GLN A 391 23.23 0.99 -8.85
C GLN A 391 22.45 1.78 -9.92
N ILE A 392 21.27 2.28 -9.59
CA ILE A 392 20.42 3.10 -10.48
C ILE A 392 20.76 4.59 -10.37
N SER A 393 20.80 5.13 -9.17
CA SER A 393 20.97 6.56 -8.93
C SER A 393 22.41 7.05 -9.13
N LYS A 394 23.40 6.18 -8.89
CA LYS A 394 24.85 6.50 -8.85
C LYS A 394 25.23 7.60 -7.87
N ASP A 395 24.35 7.94 -6.90
CA ASP A 395 24.54 9.00 -5.92
C ASP A 395 25.51 8.54 -4.82
N ILE A 396 26.82 8.66 -5.09
CA ILE A 396 27.88 8.25 -4.15
C ILE A 396 27.91 9.15 -2.92
N GLU A 397 27.58 10.44 -3.05
CA GLU A 397 27.58 11.40 -1.93
C GLU A 397 26.51 11.01 -0.89
N PHE A 398 25.33 10.60 -1.36
CA PHE A 398 24.31 10.07 -0.47
C PHE A 398 24.78 8.83 0.27
N ILE A 399 25.38 7.87 -0.44
CA ILE A 399 25.90 6.63 0.16
C ILE A 399 26.98 6.94 1.20
N GLU A 400 27.92 7.83 0.88
CA GLU A 400 28.97 8.24 1.82
C GLU A 400 28.37 8.87 3.08
N SER A 401 27.34 9.73 2.91
CA SER A 401 26.69 10.43 4.04
C SER A 401 26.05 9.49 5.06
N ILE A 402 25.55 8.31 4.61
CA ILE A 402 24.88 7.32 5.49
C ILE A 402 25.73 6.07 5.74
N TYR A 403 26.96 6.01 5.21
CA TYR A 403 27.78 4.81 5.35
C TYR A 403 28.03 4.42 6.80
N ASN A 404 28.49 5.35 7.63
CA ASN A 404 28.81 5.06 9.03
C ASN A 404 27.57 4.91 9.91
N SER A 405 26.54 5.74 9.68
CA SER A 405 25.34 5.79 10.50
C SER A 405 24.37 4.64 10.22
N PHE A 406 24.33 4.15 8.98
CA PHE A 406 23.44 3.06 8.58
C PHE A 406 24.20 1.83 8.07
N ILE A 407 24.88 1.91 6.91
CA ILE A 407 25.39 0.74 6.20
C ILE A 407 26.36 -0.07 7.07
N LYS A 408 27.40 0.57 7.60
CA LYS A 408 28.38 -0.08 8.46
C LYS A 408 27.74 -0.62 9.74
N LYS A 409 26.93 0.21 10.40
CA LYS A 409 26.33 -0.14 11.69
C LYS A 409 25.39 -1.34 11.57
N ALA A 410 24.51 -1.35 10.55
CA ALA A 410 23.62 -2.48 10.29
C ALA A 410 24.40 -3.75 9.87
N SER A 411 25.43 -3.61 9.05
CA SER A 411 26.25 -4.76 8.64
C SER A 411 27.04 -5.38 9.79
N GLU A 412 27.60 -4.56 10.71
CA GLU A 412 28.27 -5.07 11.91
C GLU A 412 27.29 -5.81 12.82
N PHE A 413 26.03 -5.33 12.94
CA PHE A 413 24.99 -6.07 13.65
C PHE A 413 24.76 -7.46 13.03
N LEU A 414 24.55 -7.56 11.71
CA LEU A 414 24.34 -8.83 11.02
C LEU A 414 25.52 -9.81 11.21
N LEU A 415 26.75 -9.28 11.29
CA LEU A 415 27.95 -10.09 11.52
C LEU A 415 28.01 -10.72 12.91
N ILE A 416 27.60 -9.96 13.96
CA ILE A 416 27.73 -10.41 15.34
C ILE A 416 26.49 -11.13 15.85
N TYR A 417 25.31 -10.90 15.25
CA TYR A 417 24.06 -11.53 15.64
C TYR A 417 23.92 -12.92 15.04
N ARG A 418 24.87 -13.81 15.42
CA ARG A 418 24.97 -15.17 14.89
C ARG A 418 24.87 -16.22 15.99
N ASP A 419 24.28 -17.37 15.67
CA ASP A 419 24.25 -18.55 16.52
C ASP A 419 25.63 -19.19 16.63
N LYS A 420 26.03 -19.55 17.85
CA LYS A 420 27.38 -20.06 18.10
C LYS A 420 27.59 -21.48 17.59
N THR A 421 26.54 -22.29 17.52
CA THR A 421 26.59 -23.70 17.12
C THR A 421 26.59 -23.86 15.62
N THR A 422 25.64 -23.20 14.94
CA THR A 422 25.44 -23.34 13.51
C THR A 422 26.22 -22.32 12.69
N ARG A 423 26.63 -21.21 13.29
CA ARG A 423 27.22 -20.04 12.62
C ARG A 423 26.26 -19.33 11.65
N LEU A 424 24.97 -19.71 11.64
CA LEU A 424 23.87 -19.02 10.96
C LEU A 424 23.44 -17.77 11.77
N PRO A 425 22.59 -16.89 11.22
CA PRO A 425 21.95 -15.84 12.01
C PRO A 425 21.30 -16.40 13.27
N LYS A 426 21.16 -15.58 14.31
CA LYS A 426 20.41 -16.00 15.49
C LYS A 426 18.92 -16.17 15.20
N PRO A 427 18.17 -16.90 16.03
CA PRO A 427 16.73 -16.95 15.90
C PRO A 427 16.11 -15.54 15.91
N SER A 428 15.18 -15.31 15.00
CA SER A 428 14.33 -14.12 14.92
C SER A 428 12.94 -14.52 14.42
N TYR A 429 11.99 -13.58 14.36
CA TYR A 429 10.72 -13.87 13.71
C TYR A 429 10.91 -14.05 12.19
N ASP A 430 10.13 -14.99 11.63
CA ASP A 430 10.13 -15.25 10.19
C ASP A 430 9.48 -14.09 9.40
N LEU A 431 9.59 -14.15 8.07
CA LEU A 431 8.99 -13.18 7.16
C LEU A 431 7.50 -12.93 7.45
N TRP A 432 6.79 -13.98 7.86
CA TRP A 432 5.34 -13.93 8.10
C TRP A 432 4.95 -13.46 9.50
N GLU A 433 5.95 -13.16 10.36
CA GLU A 433 5.76 -12.71 11.75
C GLU A 433 5.06 -13.73 12.65
N GLU A 434 5.13 -15.02 12.30
CA GLU A 434 4.38 -16.08 12.95
C GLU A 434 5.26 -17.01 13.78
N LYS A 435 6.47 -17.31 13.30
CA LYS A 435 7.36 -18.29 13.96
C LYS A 435 8.71 -17.68 14.27
N TYR A 436 9.26 -18.10 15.42
CA TYR A 436 10.58 -17.69 15.90
C TYR A 436 11.59 -18.82 15.67
N GLY A 437 12.69 -18.53 15.00
CA GLY A 437 13.74 -19.49 14.68
C GLY A 437 14.75 -18.94 13.67
N ILE A 438 15.68 -19.79 13.23
CA ILE A 438 16.66 -19.50 12.18
C ILE A 438 16.02 -19.86 10.85
N SER A 439 15.42 -18.91 10.15
CA SER A 439 14.71 -19.19 8.91
C SER A 439 15.64 -19.19 7.69
N THR A 440 15.28 -19.97 6.67
CA THR A 440 15.95 -19.98 5.37
C THR A 440 15.88 -18.61 4.71
N HIS A 441 14.72 -17.95 4.74
CA HIS A 441 14.54 -16.63 4.16
C HIS A 441 15.45 -15.59 4.82
N THR A 442 15.39 -15.45 6.14
CA THR A 442 16.21 -14.50 6.89
C THR A 442 17.69 -14.74 6.65
N THR A 443 18.13 -16.02 6.66
CA THR A 443 19.50 -16.37 6.39
C THR A 443 19.95 -15.95 4.98
N ALA A 444 19.09 -16.16 3.99
CA ALA A 444 19.37 -15.73 2.62
C ALA A 444 19.52 -14.21 2.51
N LEU A 445 18.65 -13.43 3.19
CA LEU A 445 18.75 -11.97 3.18
C LEU A 445 19.97 -11.45 3.93
N VAL A 446 20.36 -12.08 5.03
CA VAL A 446 21.60 -11.73 5.75
C VAL A 446 22.82 -11.92 4.84
N ILE A 447 22.90 -13.03 4.08
CA ILE A 447 23.95 -13.25 3.09
C ILE A 447 23.96 -12.12 2.05
N ALA A 448 22.81 -11.84 1.46
CA ALA A 448 22.67 -10.79 0.44
C ALA A 448 23.00 -9.40 0.98
N GLY A 449 22.55 -9.06 2.20
CA GLY A 449 22.84 -7.81 2.87
C GLY A 449 24.34 -7.61 3.14
N LEU A 450 25.06 -8.67 3.56
CA LEU A 450 26.50 -8.64 3.74
C LEU A 450 27.26 -8.51 2.41
N ILE A 451 26.78 -9.14 1.33
CA ILE A 451 27.34 -8.95 -0.01
C ILE A 451 27.12 -7.50 -0.49
N ALA A 452 25.93 -6.94 -0.30
CA ALA A 452 25.65 -5.54 -0.61
C ALA A 452 26.55 -4.58 0.20
N ALA A 453 26.75 -4.86 1.50
CA ALA A 453 27.66 -4.11 2.36
C ALA A 453 29.12 -4.21 1.90
N SER A 454 29.56 -5.39 1.45
CA SER A 454 30.88 -5.59 0.84
C SER A 454 31.06 -4.72 -0.40
N ASN A 455 30.06 -4.68 -1.27
CA ASN A 455 30.08 -3.85 -2.48
C ASN A 455 30.14 -2.34 -2.13
N PHE A 456 29.40 -1.87 -1.12
CA PHE A 456 29.51 -0.49 -0.61
C PHE A 456 30.91 -0.21 -0.06
N ALA A 457 31.48 -1.14 0.71
CA ALA A 457 32.85 -1.00 1.22
C ALA A 457 33.87 -0.93 0.07
N GLN A 458 33.68 -1.71 -0.99
CA GLN A 458 34.54 -1.72 -2.17
C GLN A 458 34.54 -0.35 -2.87
N ILE A 459 33.36 0.21 -3.21
CA ILE A 459 33.29 1.50 -3.91
C ILE A 459 33.80 2.68 -3.08
N LEU A 460 33.79 2.54 -1.74
CA LEU A 460 34.31 3.54 -0.80
C LEU A 460 35.78 3.26 -0.39
N GLY A 461 36.47 2.31 -1.02
CA GLY A 461 37.88 1.99 -0.74
C GLY A 461 38.16 1.39 0.63
N LYS A 462 37.18 0.79 1.30
CA LYS A 462 37.28 0.23 2.66
C LYS A 462 37.61 -1.27 2.61
N LYS A 463 38.78 -1.60 2.06
CA LYS A 463 39.19 -2.97 1.71
C LYS A 463 39.00 -4.01 2.82
N ARG A 464 39.40 -3.69 4.07
CA ARG A 464 39.24 -4.62 5.19
C ARG A 464 37.77 -4.98 5.48
N SER A 465 36.86 -4.02 5.36
CA SER A 465 35.42 -4.26 5.55
C SER A 465 34.83 -5.06 4.38
N GLU A 466 35.26 -4.76 3.15
CA GLU A 466 34.87 -5.49 1.94
C GLU A 466 35.19 -6.98 2.08
N GLU A 467 36.46 -7.31 2.36
CA GLU A 467 36.91 -8.70 2.49
C GLU A 467 36.14 -9.42 3.60
N ARG A 468 36.05 -8.82 4.80
CA ARG A 468 35.37 -9.40 5.96
C ARG A 468 33.90 -9.69 5.69
N TYR A 469 33.15 -8.75 5.12
CA TYR A 469 31.73 -8.95 4.84
C TYR A 469 31.49 -10.06 3.82
N ARG A 470 32.35 -10.15 2.81
CA ARG A 470 32.28 -11.20 1.77
C ARG A 470 32.62 -12.58 2.30
N GLU A 471 33.66 -12.70 3.12
CA GLU A 471 34.06 -13.97 3.73
C GLU A 471 32.97 -14.53 4.64
N GLU A 472 32.41 -13.69 5.51
CA GLU A 472 31.32 -14.09 6.42
C GLU A 472 30.03 -14.46 5.67
N ALA A 473 29.68 -13.71 4.61
CA ALA A 473 28.54 -14.07 3.76
C ALA A 473 28.71 -15.46 3.12
N ASN A 474 29.93 -15.79 2.65
CA ASN A 474 30.23 -17.10 2.07
C ASN A 474 30.16 -18.22 3.12
N GLU A 475 30.71 -17.98 4.33
CA GLU A 475 30.57 -18.93 5.44
C GLU A 475 29.10 -19.23 5.73
N ILE A 476 28.26 -18.18 5.87
CA ILE A 476 26.82 -18.34 6.15
C ILE A 476 26.15 -19.14 5.02
N ARG A 477 26.49 -18.88 3.77
CA ARG A 477 25.94 -19.61 2.61
C ARG A 477 26.26 -21.11 2.67
N GLU A 478 27.49 -21.50 3.00
CA GLU A 478 27.87 -22.91 3.18
C GLU A 478 27.07 -23.56 4.32
N LYS A 479 26.93 -22.86 5.45
CA LYS A 479 26.15 -23.34 6.59
C LYS A 479 24.66 -23.44 6.29
N LEU A 480 24.09 -22.49 5.53
CA LEU A 480 22.70 -22.53 5.07
C LEU A 480 22.42 -23.83 4.31
N ILE A 481 23.26 -24.17 3.32
CA ILE A 481 23.11 -25.40 2.55
C ILE A 481 23.25 -26.62 3.46
N THR A 482 24.24 -26.62 4.35
CA THR A 482 24.53 -27.75 5.25
C THR A 482 23.38 -28.06 6.21
N TYR A 483 22.75 -27.03 6.79
CA TYR A 483 21.80 -27.23 7.87
C TYR A 483 20.33 -27.15 7.46
N LEU A 484 20.03 -26.47 6.35
CA LEU A 484 18.66 -26.17 5.95
C LEU A 484 18.20 -26.88 4.68
N PHE A 485 19.10 -27.43 3.85
CA PHE A 485 18.70 -28.17 2.66
C PHE A 485 18.45 -29.65 2.97
N ASP A 486 17.30 -30.18 2.55
CA ASP A 486 16.97 -31.60 2.62
C ASP A 486 17.24 -32.27 1.28
N GLU A 487 18.33 -33.06 1.20
CA GLU A 487 18.74 -33.76 -0.03
C GLU A 487 17.67 -34.78 -0.50
N LYS A 488 16.93 -35.38 0.42
CA LYS A 488 15.91 -36.37 0.09
C LYS A 488 14.65 -35.71 -0.47
N GLU A 489 14.14 -34.68 0.23
CA GLU A 489 12.90 -33.98 -0.13
C GLU A 489 13.13 -32.96 -1.25
N GLY A 490 14.36 -32.46 -1.44
CA GLY A 490 14.75 -31.55 -2.51
C GLY A 490 14.35 -30.10 -2.32
N TYR A 491 14.15 -29.67 -1.06
CA TYR A 491 13.85 -28.28 -0.73
C TYR A 491 14.54 -27.84 0.56
N PHE A 492 14.55 -26.53 0.83
CA PHE A 492 15.05 -25.97 2.07
C PHE A 492 13.92 -25.90 3.11
N TYR A 493 14.22 -26.33 4.34
CA TYR A 493 13.30 -26.22 5.47
C TYR A 493 12.88 -24.78 5.71
N LYS A 494 11.69 -24.56 6.26
CA LYS A 494 11.24 -23.23 6.68
C LYS A 494 12.25 -22.60 7.63
N MET A 495 12.62 -23.34 8.69
CA MET A 495 13.58 -22.89 9.69
C MET A 495 14.15 -24.05 10.51
N LEU A 496 15.14 -23.74 11.31
CA LEU A 496 15.62 -24.60 12.39
C LEU A 496 15.70 -23.86 13.72
N ASN A 497 15.72 -24.60 14.80
CA ASN A 497 16.01 -24.13 16.16
C ASN A 497 17.11 -24.96 16.78
N VAL A 498 17.90 -24.35 17.67
CA VAL A 498 18.94 -25.05 18.45
C VAL A 498 18.48 -25.09 19.91
N LYS A 499 18.16 -26.29 20.44
CA LYS A 499 17.78 -26.50 21.84
C LYS A 499 18.68 -27.57 22.46
N ASN A 500 19.31 -27.26 23.57
CA ASN A 500 20.25 -28.19 24.26
C ASN A 500 21.32 -28.79 23.33
N ASN A 501 21.90 -27.97 22.44
CA ASN A 501 22.86 -28.36 21.40
C ASN A 501 22.28 -29.35 20.36
N GLN A 502 20.98 -29.54 20.29
CA GLN A 502 20.32 -30.34 19.25
C GLN A 502 19.63 -29.44 18.24
N ILE A 503 19.77 -29.74 16.96
CA ILE A 503 19.12 -29.03 15.87
C ILE A 503 17.75 -29.65 15.66
N ILE A 504 16.71 -28.83 15.69
CA ILE A 504 15.31 -29.19 15.46
C ILE A 504 14.84 -28.47 14.19
N ASN A 505 14.55 -29.22 13.14
CA ASN A 505 14.11 -28.66 11.85
C ASN A 505 12.60 -28.53 11.77
N ASP A 506 12.12 -27.36 11.41
CA ASP A 506 10.75 -27.17 10.91
C ASP A 506 10.74 -27.41 9.40
N LYS A 507 10.25 -28.59 9.02
CA LYS A 507 10.23 -29.07 7.62
C LYS A 507 9.07 -28.53 6.81
N THR A 508 8.31 -27.56 7.30
CA THR A 508 7.24 -26.92 6.54
C THR A 508 7.80 -26.39 5.21
N LEU A 509 7.15 -26.72 4.11
CA LEU A 509 7.46 -26.11 2.82
C LEU A 509 6.99 -24.65 2.83
N ASP A 510 7.89 -23.70 2.57
CA ASP A 510 7.64 -22.27 2.60
C ASP A 510 8.31 -21.59 1.40
N ILE A 511 7.50 -20.85 0.62
CA ILE A 511 7.95 -20.18 -0.60
C ILE A 511 8.92 -19.02 -0.32
N SER A 512 8.90 -18.44 0.89
CA SER A 512 9.76 -17.31 1.23
C SER A 512 11.25 -17.68 1.19
N GLY A 513 11.59 -18.88 1.67
CA GLY A 513 12.95 -19.39 1.57
C GLY A 513 13.43 -19.52 0.12
N PHE A 514 12.57 -20.03 -0.77
CA PHE A 514 12.85 -20.10 -2.19
C PHE A 514 13.09 -18.74 -2.82
N TYR A 515 12.19 -17.77 -2.53
CA TYR A 515 12.33 -16.40 -3.01
C TYR A 515 13.65 -15.77 -2.55
N GLY A 516 13.97 -15.86 -1.26
CA GLY A 516 15.23 -15.34 -0.71
C GLY A 516 16.47 -15.90 -1.40
N LEU A 517 16.45 -17.18 -1.77
CA LEU A 517 17.61 -17.83 -2.38
C LEU A 517 17.86 -17.38 -3.83
N PHE A 518 16.83 -17.27 -4.66
CA PHE A 518 17.03 -16.91 -6.07
C PHE A 518 16.98 -15.40 -6.32
N ALA A 519 16.04 -14.68 -5.69
CA ALA A 519 15.80 -13.27 -5.98
C ALA A 519 16.98 -12.36 -5.56
N PHE A 520 17.73 -12.80 -4.54
CA PHE A 520 18.90 -12.11 -4.01
C PHE A 520 20.24 -12.76 -4.40
N ASN A 521 20.23 -13.65 -5.40
CA ASN A 521 21.43 -14.32 -5.93
C ASN A 521 22.26 -15.07 -4.87
N VAL A 522 21.59 -15.64 -3.85
CA VAL A 522 22.26 -16.47 -2.84
C VAL A 522 22.69 -17.80 -3.44
N LEU A 523 21.85 -18.37 -4.31
CA LEU A 523 22.17 -19.49 -5.18
C LEU A 523 22.04 -19.06 -6.64
N ASP A 524 22.85 -19.64 -7.52
CA ASP A 524 22.73 -19.43 -8.97
C ASP A 524 21.36 -19.90 -9.46
N ILE A 525 20.72 -19.17 -10.35
CA ILE A 525 19.39 -19.50 -10.87
C ILE A 525 19.34 -20.89 -11.54
N ASN A 526 20.48 -21.40 -12.02
CA ASN A 526 20.62 -22.70 -12.62
C ASN A 526 21.02 -23.80 -11.62
N ASP A 527 21.20 -23.48 -10.33
CA ASP A 527 21.49 -24.49 -9.30
C ASP A 527 20.36 -25.52 -9.26
N GLU A 528 20.77 -26.80 -9.23
CA GLU A 528 19.86 -27.94 -9.21
C GLU A 528 18.94 -27.91 -7.97
N LYS A 529 19.44 -27.43 -6.83
CA LYS A 529 18.67 -27.31 -5.59
C LYS A 529 17.50 -26.36 -5.76
N LEU A 530 17.71 -25.22 -6.44
CA LEU A 530 16.62 -24.29 -6.76
C LEU A 530 15.60 -24.91 -7.72
N THR A 531 16.07 -25.65 -8.72
CA THR A 531 15.19 -26.32 -9.69
C THR A 531 14.31 -27.37 -8.99
N ARG A 532 14.89 -28.17 -8.10
CA ARG A 532 14.15 -29.17 -7.29
C ARG A 532 13.15 -28.46 -6.38
N PHE A 533 13.56 -27.41 -5.68
CA PHE A 533 12.72 -26.64 -4.78
C PHE A 533 11.53 -26.02 -5.53
N ALA A 534 11.74 -25.41 -6.69
CA ALA A 534 10.66 -24.86 -7.53
C ALA A 534 9.62 -25.92 -7.92
N ASN A 535 10.05 -27.15 -8.26
CA ASN A 535 9.15 -28.23 -8.60
C ASN A 535 8.28 -28.65 -7.41
N VAL A 536 8.87 -28.75 -6.21
CA VAL A 536 8.15 -29.07 -4.99
C VAL A 536 7.12 -27.97 -4.64
N ILE A 537 7.50 -26.68 -4.80
CA ILE A 537 6.56 -25.55 -4.62
C ILE A 537 5.40 -25.65 -5.59
N LYS A 538 5.69 -25.88 -6.87
CA LYS A 538 4.64 -26.03 -7.91
C LYS A 538 3.65 -27.15 -7.59
N GLU A 539 4.14 -28.26 -7.06
CA GLU A 539 3.33 -29.42 -6.71
C GLU A 539 2.48 -29.16 -5.45
N ARG A 540 3.08 -28.57 -4.40
CA ARG A 540 2.48 -28.57 -3.06
C ARG A 540 1.94 -27.21 -2.59
N LEU A 541 2.40 -26.07 -3.14
CA LEU A 541 1.91 -24.74 -2.76
C LEU A 541 1.01 -24.09 -3.81
N PHE A 542 0.82 -24.70 -4.97
CA PHE A 542 -0.19 -24.24 -5.93
C PHE A 542 -1.60 -24.54 -5.40
N CYS A 543 -2.48 -23.53 -5.40
CA CYS A 543 -3.89 -23.69 -5.02
C CYS A 543 -4.63 -24.40 -6.16
N ASN A 544 -4.87 -25.69 -6.02
CA ASN A 544 -5.57 -26.48 -7.03
C ASN A 544 -7.09 -26.24 -6.98
N THR A 545 -7.48 -25.04 -7.34
CA THR A 545 -8.87 -24.56 -7.40
C THR A 545 -9.06 -23.78 -8.70
N PRO A 546 -10.31 -23.42 -9.10
CA PRO A 546 -10.54 -22.57 -10.27
C PRO A 546 -9.87 -21.19 -10.17
N ILE A 547 -9.52 -20.75 -8.97
CA ILE A 547 -8.83 -19.48 -8.74
C ILE A 547 -7.34 -19.60 -9.02
N GLY A 548 -6.69 -20.69 -8.62
CA GLY A 548 -5.24 -20.89 -8.79
C GLY A 548 -4.41 -19.96 -7.91
N GLY A 549 -3.14 -19.74 -8.30
CA GLY A 549 -2.15 -18.94 -7.56
C GLY A 549 -1.41 -19.77 -6.50
N PHE A 550 -0.48 -19.16 -5.78
CA PHE A 550 0.39 -19.86 -4.81
C PHE A 550 0.13 -19.37 -3.38
N GLY A 551 0.07 -20.31 -2.44
CA GLY A 551 0.05 -20.04 -1.00
C GLY A 551 1.42 -19.69 -0.45
N ARG A 552 1.49 -19.21 0.81
CA ARG A 552 2.74 -18.88 1.51
C ARG A 552 3.52 -20.12 1.93
N TYR A 553 2.86 -21.01 2.61
CA TYR A 553 3.43 -22.25 3.13
C TYR A 553 2.33 -23.30 3.37
N GLU A 554 2.73 -24.54 3.56
CA GLU A 554 1.79 -25.63 3.80
C GLU A 554 1.05 -25.47 5.13
N GLY A 555 -0.28 -25.56 5.06
CA GLY A 555 -1.12 -25.46 6.24
C GLY A 555 -1.33 -24.03 6.73
N ASP A 556 -1.05 -23.02 5.89
CA ASP A 556 -1.29 -21.62 6.21
C ASP A 556 -2.74 -21.39 6.69
N ALA A 557 -2.87 -20.89 7.93
CA ALA A 557 -4.16 -20.65 8.59
C ALA A 557 -4.61 -19.19 8.49
N TYR A 558 -3.76 -18.28 8.00
CA TYR A 558 -4.07 -16.85 7.99
C TYR A 558 -5.20 -16.51 7.04
N PHE A 559 -6.31 -15.99 7.55
CA PHE A 559 -7.57 -15.74 6.83
C PHE A 559 -8.15 -16.96 6.12
N ARG A 560 -7.77 -18.18 6.55
CA ARG A 560 -8.23 -19.42 5.93
C ARG A 560 -9.75 -19.51 5.95
N GLN A 561 -10.35 -19.77 4.78
CA GLN A 561 -11.81 -19.75 4.63
C GLN A 561 -12.50 -21.06 5.06
N ARG A 562 -11.83 -22.17 4.82
CA ARG A 562 -12.26 -23.50 5.28
C ARG A 562 -11.08 -24.46 5.36
N TYR A 563 -11.24 -25.53 6.13
CA TYR A 563 -10.25 -26.60 6.15
C TYR A 563 -10.39 -27.46 4.88
N ASP A 564 -9.34 -27.53 4.09
CA ASP A 564 -9.25 -28.29 2.85
C ASP A 564 -7.81 -28.74 2.65
N LEU A 565 -7.58 -30.05 2.63
CA LEU A 565 -6.24 -30.63 2.51
C LEU A 565 -5.61 -30.39 1.12
N ASN A 566 -6.44 -30.15 0.09
CA ASN A 566 -5.99 -29.91 -1.28
C ASN A 566 -5.58 -28.44 -1.52
N VAL A 567 -5.75 -27.57 -0.52
CA VAL A 567 -5.43 -26.15 -0.61
C VAL A 567 -4.43 -25.80 0.49
N PRO A 568 -3.17 -25.47 0.16
CA PRO A 568 -2.11 -25.20 1.15
C PRO A 568 -2.41 -24.02 2.05
N GLY A 569 -3.09 -23.02 1.52
CA GLY A 569 -3.49 -21.77 2.12
C GLY A 569 -4.21 -20.91 1.09
N ASN A 570 -4.47 -19.64 1.39
CA ASN A 570 -5.00 -18.71 0.40
C ASN A 570 -3.91 -18.36 -0.62
N PRO A 571 -4.25 -18.13 -1.90
CA PRO A 571 -3.28 -17.60 -2.87
C PRO A 571 -3.00 -16.12 -2.62
N TRP A 572 -1.73 -15.76 -2.60
CA TRP A 572 -1.25 -14.41 -2.40
C TRP A 572 -0.74 -13.79 -3.70
N VAL A 573 -0.86 -12.47 -3.83
CA VAL A 573 -0.29 -11.76 -4.99
C VAL A 573 1.23 -11.91 -5.02
N ILE A 574 1.90 -11.62 -3.90
CA ILE A 574 3.37 -11.64 -3.84
C ILE A 574 3.95 -13.03 -4.14
N THR A 575 3.41 -14.09 -3.54
CA THR A 575 3.93 -15.45 -3.75
C THR A 575 3.71 -15.96 -5.18
N THR A 576 2.60 -15.56 -5.78
CA THR A 576 2.32 -15.89 -7.18
C THR A 576 3.27 -15.15 -8.13
N LEU A 577 3.55 -13.88 -7.85
CA LEU A 577 4.50 -13.08 -8.62
C LEU A 577 5.95 -13.52 -8.38
N TRP A 578 6.32 -14.02 -7.21
CA TRP A 578 7.65 -14.62 -6.98
C TRP A 578 7.90 -15.83 -7.88
N MET A 579 6.89 -16.66 -8.09
CA MET A 579 6.99 -17.73 -9.06
C MET A 579 7.11 -17.22 -10.49
N ALA A 580 6.37 -16.16 -10.84
CA ALA A 580 6.53 -15.52 -12.17
C ALA A 580 7.96 -14.99 -12.35
N GLN A 581 8.53 -14.32 -11.35
CA GLN A 581 9.91 -13.82 -11.39
C GLN A 581 10.94 -14.96 -11.53
N TYR A 582 10.73 -16.10 -10.87
CA TYR A 582 11.57 -17.27 -11.06
C TYR A 582 11.53 -17.78 -12.52
N TYR A 583 10.35 -17.91 -13.12
CA TYR A 583 10.23 -18.33 -14.52
C TYR A 583 10.87 -17.32 -15.48
N ILE A 584 10.72 -16.01 -15.21
CA ILE A 584 11.42 -14.96 -15.97
C ILE A 584 12.93 -15.14 -15.87
N ALA A 585 13.47 -15.27 -14.67
CA ALA A 585 14.92 -15.43 -14.45
C ALA A 585 15.47 -16.67 -15.15
N LYS A 586 14.72 -17.78 -15.14
CA LYS A 586 15.10 -19.07 -15.72
C LYS A 586 14.96 -19.13 -17.25
N ALA A 587 14.16 -18.25 -17.85
CA ALA A 587 13.83 -18.28 -19.28
C ALA A 587 15.06 -18.11 -20.16
N LYS A 588 15.17 -18.95 -21.20
CA LYS A 588 16.18 -18.90 -22.27
C LYS A 588 15.59 -18.62 -23.64
N THR A 589 14.28 -18.75 -23.77
CA THR A 589 13.52 -18.51 -24.99
C THR A 589 12.22 -17.79 -24.66
N GLU A 590 11.58 -17.19 -25.68
CA GLU A 590 10.25 -16.59 -25.54
C GLU A 590 9.19 -17.60 -25.02
N THR A 591 9.29 -18.85 -25.46
CA THR A 591 8.36 -19.90 -25.02
C THR A 591 8.44 -20.14 -23.51
N ASP A 592 9.61 -20.01 -22.90
CA ASP A 592 9.81 -20.18 -21.46
C ASP A 592 9.11 -19.07 -20.64
N LEU A 593 8.85 -17.90 -21.24
CA LEU A 593 8.17 -16.78 -20.61
C LEU A 593 6.66 -16.97 -20.48
N LYS A 594 6.05 -17.92 -21.18
CA LYS A 594 4.58 -18.12 -21.17
C LYS A 594 4.02 -18.41 -19.78
N GLU A 595 4.74 -19.15 -18.97
CA GLU A 595 4.28 -19.46 -17.61
C GLU A 595 4.35 -18.23 -16.70
N ALA A 596 5.38 -17.39 -16.85
CA ALA A 596 5.46 -16.11 -16.17
C ALA A 596 4.32 -15.18 -16.60
N GLN A 597 4.04 -15.09 -17.89
CA GLN A 597 2.93 -14.28 -18.41
C GLN A 597 1.59 -14.74 -17.85
N ARG A 598 1.33 -16.06 -17.79
CA ARG A 598 0.12 -16.61 -17.18
C ARG A 598 -0.07 -16.18 -15.72
N LEU A 599 1.02 -16.07 -14.94
CA LEU A 599 0.95 -15.61 -13.54
C LEU A 599 0.80 -14.08 -13.43
N ILE A 600 1.33 -13.32 -14.38
CA ILE A 600 1.08 -11.88 -14.52
C ILE A 600 -0.41 -11.66 -14.83
N ASP A 601 -0.96 -12.36 -15.81
CA ASP A 601 -2.38 -12.29 -16.19
C ASP A 601 -3.28 -12.71 -15.02
N TRP A 602 -2.90 -13.75 -14.26
CA TRP A 602 -3.60 -14.14 -13.02
C TRP A 602 -3.73 -12.97 -12.04
N THR A 603 -2.70 -12.16 -11.89
CA THR A 603 -2.71 -10.98 -11.00
C THR A 603 -3.64 -9.89 -11.55
N ILE A 604 -3.62 -9.66 -12.86
CA ILE A 604 -4.47 -8.66 -13.53
C ILE A 604 -5.95 -9.03 -13.36
N ASP A 605 -6.31 -10.29 -13.58
CA ASP A 605 -7.67 -10.81 -13.44
C ASP A 605 -8.25 -10.66 -12.01
N ARG A 606 -7.39 -10.42 -11.03
CA ARG A 606 -7.75 -10.28 -9.60
C ARG A 606 -7.67 -8.85 -9.10
N ALA A 607 -7.17 -7.93 -9.90
CA ALA A 607 -7.21 -6.51 -9.57
C ALA A 607 -8.68 -6.04 -9.50
N LEU A 608 -8.97 -5.13 -8.57
CA LEU A 608 -10.25 -4.44 -8.56
C LEU A 608 -10.38 -3.58 -9.84
N GLU A 609 -11.58 -3.19 -10.24
CA GLU A 609 -11.81 -2.32 -11.41
C GLU A 609 -11.02 -1.00 -11.33
N SER A 610 -10.74 -0.51 -10.14
CA SER A 610 -9.88 0.65 -9.88
C SER A 610 -8.38 0.36 -10.02
N GLY A 611 -8.00 -0.91 -10.19
CA GLY A 611 -6.60 -1.36 -10.28
C GLY A 611 -5.95 -1.63 -8.92
N LEU A 612 -6.70 -1.72 -7.82
CA LEU A 612 -6.14 -2.06 -6.51
C LEU A 612 -5.90 -3.56 -6.39
N LEU A 613 -4.74 -3.93 -5.85
CA LEU A 613 -4.34 -5.31 -5.53
C LEU A 613 -4.47 -5.57 -4.03
N ALA A 614 -5.16 -6.64 -3.69
CA ALA A 614 -5.25 -7.14 -2.32
C ALA A 614 -3.97 -7.86 -1.88
N GLU A 615 -3.89 -8.20 -0.61
CA GLU A 615 -2.85 -9.08 -0.06
C GLU A 615 -3.02 -10.50 -0.58
N GLN A 616 -4.22 -11.05 -0.44
CA GLN A 616 -4.55 -12.43 -0.76
C GLN A 616 -6.00 -12.56 -1.24
N PHE A 617 -6.34 -13.72 -1.76
CA PHE A 617 -7.67 -14.00 -2.30
C PHE A 617 -8.29 -15.28 -1.72
N ASN A 618 -9.61 -15.29 -1.65
CA ASN A 618 -10.36 -16.51 -1.34
C ASN A 618 -10.14 -17.54 -2.46
N PRO A 619 -9.60 -18.73 -2.15
CA PRO A 619 -9.24 -19.72 -3.16
C PRO A 619 -10.46 -20.35 -3.89
N TYR A 620 -11.67 -20.09 -3.42
CA TYR A 620 -12.89 -20.71 -3.97
C TYR A 620 -13.74 -19.74 -4.82
N ASN A 621 -13.70 -18.44 -4.52
CA ASN A 621 -14.54 -17.45 -5.24
C ASN A 621 -13.75 -16.23 -5.74
N GLY A 622 -12.45 -16.13 -5.43
CA GLY A 622 -11.58 -15.04 -5.89
C GLY A 622 -11.81 -13.69 -5.21
N ASN A 623 -12.63 -13.61 -4.18
CA ASN A 623 -12.82 -12.36 -3.45
C ASN A 623 -11.54 -11.94 -2.72
N PRO A 624 -11.23 -10.63 -2.69
CA PRO A 624 -10.09 -10.13 -1.93
C PRO A 624 -10.27 -10.39 -0.42
N LEU A 625 -9.19 -10.77 0.23
CA LEU A 625 -9.10 -11.00 1.66
C LEU A 625 -7.98 -10.15 2.24
N SER A 626 -8.08 -9.86 3.56
CA SER A 626 -7.11 -9.05 4.27
C SER A 626 -7.02 -7.62 3.73
N ALA A 627 -5.84 -6.98 3.80
CA ALA A 627 -5.66 -5.58 3.40
C ALA A 627 -5.84 -5.37 1.88
N THR A 628 -6.56 -4.30 1.52
CA THR A 628 -6.71 -3.85 0.13
C THR A 628 -6.70 -2.32 0.07
N PRO A 629 -5.75 -1.67 -0.65
CA PRO A 629 -4.60 -2.32 -1.30
C PRO A 629 -3.52 -2.78 -0.33
N LEU A 630 -2.67 -3.70 -0.77
CA LEU A 630 -1.37 -3.94 -0.14
C LEU A 630 -0.27 -3.33 -1.02
N THR A 631 0.51 -2.41 -0.47
CA THR A 631 1.58 -1.71 -1.21
C THR A 631 2.63 -2.68 -1.76
N TRP A 632 2.97 -3.71 -0.98
CA TRP A 632 3.89 -4.77 -1.42
C TRP A 632 3.37 -5.54 -2.64
N SER A 633 2.07 -5.85 -2.72
CA SER A 633 1.48 -6.50 -3.90
C SER A 633 1.68 -5.67 -5.17
N HIS A 634 1.50 -4.36 -5.07
CA HIS A 634 1.73 -3.42 -6.17
C HIS A 634 3.22 -3.32 -6.53
N ALA A 635 4.10 -3.28 -5.54
CA ALA A 635 5.54 -3.23 -5.75
C ALA A 635 6.05 -4.49 -6.47
N GLU A 636 5.62 -5.68 -6.04
CA GLU A 636 6.00 -6.93 -6.70
C GLU A 636 5.46 -7.02 -8.14
N PHE A 637 4.27 -6.48 -8.39
CA PHE A 637 3.75 -6.41 -9.76
C PHE A 637 4.65 -5.54 -10.66
N VAL A 638 5.01 -4.33 -10.19
CA VAL A 638 5.93 -3.45 -10.92
C VAL A 638 7.28 -4.12 -11.16
N ILE A 639 7.88 -4.72 -10.13
CA ILE A 639 9.17 -5.42 -10.22
C ILE A 639 9.08 -6.58 -11.24
N THR A 640 7.99 -7.35 -11.20
CA THR A 640 7.78 -8.48 -12.11
C THR A 640 7.69 -8.03 -13.57
N VAL A 641 6.94 -6.96 -13.84
CA VAL A 641 6.82 -6.40 -15.19
C VAL A 641 8.18 -5.88 -15.68
N ILE A 642 8.92 -5.13 -14.87
CA ILE A 642 10.25 -4.64 -15.26
C ILE A 642 11.21 -5.79 -15.53
N ARG A 643 11.28 -6.81 -14.67
CA ARG A 643 12.11 -8.00 -14.89
C ARG A 643 11.72 -8.76 -16.16
N TYR A 644 10.42 -8.74 -16.51
CA TYR A 644 9.96 -9.34 -17.77
C TYR A 644 10.48 -8.54 -18.98
N LEU A 645 10.42 -7.20 -18.92
CA LEU A 645 10.95 -6.34 -19.97
C LEU A 645 12.48 -6.48 -20.12
N ASP A 646 13.22 -6.48 -19.01
CA ASP A 646 14.67 -6.72 -18.99
C ASP A 646 15.02 -8.07 -19.64
N LYS A 647 14.26 -9.12 -19.32
CA LYS A 647 14.47 -10.45 -19.90
C LYS A 647 14.19 -10.47 -21.41
N LEU A 648 13.21 -9.72 -21.90
CA LEU A 648 12.98 -9.59 -23.35
C LEU A 648 14.17 -8.94 -24.05
N GLU A 649 14.80 -7.92 -23.43
CA GLU A 649 16.03 -7.32 -23.93
C GLU A 649 17.20 -8.33 -23.94
N ASP A 650 17.41 -9.04 -22.83
CA ASP A 650 18.46 -10.07 -22.70
C ASP A 650 18.33 -11.17 -23.77
N LEU A 651 17.11 -11.53 -24.14
CA LEU A 651 16.82 -12.54 -25.16
C LEU A 651 16.85 -11.98 -26.59
N GLY A 652 17.07 -10.66 -26.77
CA GLY A 652 17.07 -9.99 -28.06
C GLY A 652 15.69 -9.91 -28.71
N LEU A 653 14.61 -10.08 -27.97
CA LEU A 653 13.22 -10.04 -28.44
C LEU A 653 12.66 -8.63 -28.50
N CYS A 654 13.25 -7.69 -27.78
CA CYS A 654 12.85 -6.30 -27.73
C CYS A 654 14.09 -5.41 -27.64
N GLN A 655 14.03 -4.25 -28.30
CA GLN A 655 15.00 -3.18 -28.12
C GLN A 655 14.34 -2.05 -27.33
N ASP A 656 15.07 -1.51 -26.33
CA ASP A 656 14.61 -0.38 -25.53
C ASP A 656 13.30 -0.63 -24.76
N CYS A 657 13.09 -1.85 -24.28
CA CYS A 657 11.94 -2.18 -23.45
C CYS A 657 12.00 -1.48 -22.10
N ASN A 658 13.16 -1.42 -21.48
CA ASN A 658 13.37 -0.69 -20.22
C ASN A 658 14.33 0.50 -20.44
N PRO A 659 13.82 1.74 -20.48
CA PRO A 659 14.64 2.94 -20.77
C PRO A 659 15.54 3.37 -19.60
N ILE A 660 15.43 2.76 -18.42
CA ILE A 660 16.17 3.15 -17.21
C ILE A 660 17.52 2.41 -17.09
N ASN A 661 17.64 1.23 -17.64
CA ASN A 661 18.85 0.43 -17.58
C ASN A 661 19.95 0.86 -18.56
N LYS A 662 19.88 2.08 -19.13
CA LYS A 662 20.86 2.59 -20.13
C LYS A 662 21.89 3.53 -19.56
#